data_44a9b04a08cdf583780c3e3c68c04c28
#
_entry.id   44a9b04a08cdf583780c3e3c68c04c28
#
_cell.length_a   1.000
_cell.length_b   1.000
_cell.length_c   1.000
_cell.angle_alpha   90.00
_cell.angle_beta   90.00
_cell.angle_gamma   90.00
#
_symmetry.space_group_name_H-M   'P 1'
#
loop_
_entity.id
_entity.type
_entity.pdbx_description
1 polymer ?
#
loop_
_entity_poly.entity_id
_entity_poly.type
_entity_poly.pdbx_seq_one_letter_code
_entity_poly.pdbx_strand_id
1 'polypeptide(L)'
;FTDYPPGFMYVLYLIGALRSLLQIPYYSDLHILLLKLPAILCDIACGFLLYREAVKRLHFSDLQGIFAASAYLFQPAVILNSSCWGQVDSVYTLMIILMCLFLMKGNLLPAYAVYGLGVLLKPQMLIFTPVLLAGIWDHVFLQDFSWRKFFYNLCGGLVVICGMLLLCAPFGLTAAISQYTSTLGSYEYAAINAYNFWGLLGMNWVDQNTIFLFLPCKTWGTIVILLIVLFTFLIAARCRKEPSRYFCLGAFIILTMFLFSVRMHERYMYPGLALLLFCCLYRPSTPLWKCFSGFAVLHFYNTANVLYHYDPQNYDRKAPIILLVSAGMLCCLYDFYKIIWKYYVHDETGTATNAKPQPTIGRRASGHTASTRSATGLGQRLREYFLSPLEPIPSEERIHFTKPDLCLLLAIGILYSYFALYDLGDRKAPTTTYDMSGELQAIELEFPEDALPVTMASYLAPWHQRHFGMDVKSNAEDSWTYLGEIILNNVFTWQDVSLQDLLTQATENGTSDMSATTRYLRLSLTDNDASLIELVFLDANGNITRPLNADTYPTLFDESDLYPERYSFRNSMYFDEIYHARTAYEFLHGLPTYENTHPPLGKIFIALGVAIFGMNPFGWRIMGTLFGIAMLPFIYLLGKKMTRNTPAAALACFLFAFDFMHFTQTRIATIDVYITFFVIAMYYFMYYYCSMSFYDTPLYKTFVPLGLCGICMGLGIASKWTGIYAGCGLALLFFAHLLRRYREYLYAKAHPGKSTNGMEHQQIVKKFPDYTVKTIDFCLTFFVLVPAVIYLLSYLPFVDNSHPGLFDRMLTNQTSMFNYHSGLEATHPYSSSWYQWPTMVRPIWYYSGYLTDAVKEGIS
;
A
#
# COMPACT_ATOMS: atom_id res chain seq x y z
N PHE A 1 3.97 22.10 31.74
CA PHE A 1 4.34 22.99 30.63
C PHE A 1 4.70 22.14 29.44
N THR A 2 4.19 22.50 28.26
CA THR A 2 4.45 21.80 27.00
C THR A 2 5.21 22.75 26.07
N ASP A 3 5.96 22.23 25.10
CA ASP A 3 6.67 23.02 24.09
C ASP A 3 5.71 23.67 23.06
N TYR A 4 4.41 23.46 23.19
CA TYR A 4 3.41 24.01 22.28
C TYR A 4 2.83 25.35 22.79
N PRO A 5 2.54 26.30 21.88
CA PRO A 5 1.96 27.60 22.20
C PRO A 5 0.54 27.48 22.76
N PRO A 6 0.03 28.54 23.44
CA PRO A 6 -1.29 28.55 24.06
C PRO A 6 -2.45 28.18 23.14
N GLY A 7 -2.40 28.54 21.87
CA GLY A 7 -3.45 28.20 20.91
C GLY A 7 -3.64 26.70 20.72
N PHE A 8 -2.56 25.92 20.72
CA PHE A 8 -2.67 24.46 20.58
C PHE A 8 -3.16 23.81 21.88
N MET A 9 -2.95 24.42 23.03
CA MET A 9 -3.51 23.96 24.31
C MET A 9 -5.04 23.91 24.29
N TYR A 10 -5.71 24.85 23.61
CA TYR A 10 -7.18 24.78 23.42
C TYR A 10 -7.60 23.58 22.60
N VAL A 11 -6.83 23.21 21.57
CA VAL A 11 -7.09 22.01 20.77
C VAL A 11 -6.94 20.75 21.64
N LEU A 12 -5.88 20.66 22.45
CA LEU A 12 -5.68 19.55 23.38
C LEU A 12 -6.76 19.50 24.46
N TYR A 13 -7.22 20.65 24.97
CA TYR A 13 -8.35 20.73 25.90
C TYR A 13 -9.64 20.15 25.31
N LEU A 14 -9.96 20.52 24.06
CA LEU A 14 -11.14 19.98 23.36
C LEU A 14 -11.04 18.46 23.17
N ILE A 15 -9.86 17.95 22.79
CA ILE A 15 -9.62 16.50 22.67
C ILE A 15 -9.79 15.83 24.03
N GLY A 16 -9.23 16.39 25.10
CA GLY A 16 -9.38 15.88 26.47
C GLY A 16 -10.82 15.85 26.94
N ALA A 17 -11.58 16.93 26.67
CA ALA A 17 -13.01 16.99 26.98
C ALA A 17 -13.83 15.95 26.21
N LEU A 18 -13.56 15.77 24.91
CA LEU A 18 -14.21 14.76 24.07
C LEU A 18 -13.87 13.34 24.55
N ARG A 19 -12.59 13.08 24.88
CA ARG A 19 -12.15 11.81 25.46
C ARG A 19 -12.90 11.50 26.75
N SER A 20 -13.01 12.50 27.66
CA SER A 20 -13.71 12.35 28.94
C SER A 20 -15.21 12.09 28.72
N LEU A 21 -15.83 12.83 27.80
CA LEU A 21 -17.27 12.69 27.49
C LEU A 21 -17.61 11.30 26.94
N LEU A 22 -16.73 10.76 26.08
CA LEU A 22 -16.90 9.45 25.45
C LEU A 22 -16.27 8.30 26.25
N GLN A 23 -15.75 8.58 27.46
CA GLN A 23 -15.09 7.61 28.36
C GLN A 23 -14.00 6.76 27.68
N ILE A 24 -13.24 7.37 26.76
CA ILE A 24 -12.19 6.67 26.01
C ILE A 24 -10.96 6.45 26.93
N PRO A 25 -10.44 5.21 27.05
CA PRO A 25 -9.26 4.93 27.86
C PRO A 25 -8.01 5.67 27.35
N TYR A 26 -7.10 6.04 28.26
CA TYR A 26 -5.79 6.57 27.88
C TYR A 26 -5.00 5.51 27.10
N TYR A 27 -4.22 5.96 26.12
CA TYR A 27 -3.37 5.13 25.26
C TYR A 27 -4.11 4.09 24.40
N SER A 28 -5.44 4.09 24.36
CA SER A 28 -6.20 3.29 23.40
C SER A 28 -6.01 3.82 21.98
N ASP A 29 -6.21 2.97 20.97
CA ASP A 29 -6.10 3.35 19.55
C ASP A 29 -7.01 4.54 19.20
N LEU A 30 -8.21 4.59 19.81
CA LEU A 30 -9.15 5.69 19.62
C LEU A 30 -8.64 6.99 20.25
N HIS A 31 -7.96 6.93 21.40
CA HIS A 31 -7.33 8.09 22.03
C HIS A 31 -6.17 8.62 21.16
N ILE A 32 -5.33 7.72 20.64
CA ILE A 32 -4.25 8.08 19.72
C ILE A 32 -4.81 8.69 18.43
N LEU A 33 -5.89 8.13 17.88
CA LEU A 33 -6.58 8.69 16.71
C LEU A 33 -7.11 10.10 16.98
N LEU A 34 -7.73 10.35 18.13
CA LEU A 34 -8.21 11.69 18.53
C LEU A 34 -7.08 12.72 18.60
N LEU A 35 -5.90 12.34 19.11
CA LEU A 35 -4.73 13.22 19.16
C LEU A 35 -4.21 13.57 17.75
N LYS A 36 -4.29 12.65 16.80
CA LYS A 36 -3.86 12.85 15.40
C LYS A 36 -4.92 13.55 14.55
N LEU A 37 -6.17 13.49 14.94
CA LEU A 37 -7.31 13.98 14.16
C LEU A 37 -7.20 15.45 13.71
N PRO A 38 -6.76 16.42 14.52
CA PRO A 38 -6.58 17.81 14.07
C PRO A 38 -5.62 17.95 12.88
N ALA A 39 -4.51 17.22 12.90
CA ALA A 39 -3.55 17.23 11.81
C ALA A 39 -4.15 16.63 10.53
N ILE A 40 -4.80 15.47 10.63
CA ILE A 40 -5.46 14.79 9.51
C ILE A 40 -6.56 15.67 8.89
N LEU A 41 -7.40 16.30 9.70
CA LEU A 41 -8.46 17.19 9.22
C LEU A 41 -7.91 18.42 8.50
N CYS A 42 -6.77 18.97 8.98
CA CYS A 42 -6.10 20.07 8.31
C CYS A 42 -5.51 19.64 6.95
N ASP A 43 -4.99 18.43 6.82
CA ASP A 43 -4.55 17.91 5.53
C ASP A 43 -5.72 17.73 4.55
N ILE A 44 -6.83 17.18 5.02
CA ILE A 44 -8.04 17.06 4.20
C ILE A 44 -8.52 18.44 3.74
N ALA A 45 -8.46 19.45 4.63
CA ALA A 45 -8.81 20.83 4.29
C ALA A 45 -7.83 21.42 3.24
N CYS A 46 -6.53 21.16 3.34
CA CYS A 46 -5.53 21.57 2.34
C CYS A 46 -5.82 20.93 0.97
N GLY A 47 -6.10 19.63 0.93
CA GLY A 47 -6.51 18.91 -0.29
C GLY A 47 -7.80 19.47 -0.89
N PHE A 48 -8.80 19.75 -0.05
CA PHE A 48 -10.04 20.40 -0.49
C PHE A 48 -9.81 21.80 -1.08
N LEU A 49 -8.91 22.60 -0.48
CA LEU A 49 -8.55 23.92 -1.02
C LEU A 49 -7.87 23.80 -2.39
N LEU A 50 -6.98 22.84 -2.59
CA LEU A 50 -6.39 22.53 -3.90
C LEU A 50 -7.45 22.17 -4.93
N TYR A 51 -8.35 21.26 -4.61
CA TYR A 51 -9.49 20.90 -5.49
C TYR A 51 -10.34 22.12 -5.82
N ARG A 52 -10.72 22.90 -4.83
CA ARG A 52 -11.58 24.07 -4.99
C ARG A 52 -10.93 25.15 -5.87
N GLU A 53 -9.65 25.45 -5.66
CA GLU A 53 -8.93 26.44 -6.48
C GLU A 53 -8.76 25.93 -7.92
N ALA A 54 -8.45 24.64 -8.12
CA ALA A 54 -8.36 24.05 -9.44
C ALA A 54 -9.67 24.16 -10.23
N VAL A 55 -10.78 23.70 -9.65
CA VAL A 55 -12.06 23.59 -10.35
C VAL A 55 -12.80 24.93 -10.43
N LYS A 56 -12.89 25.67 -9.29
CA LYS A 56 -13.72 26.89 -9.24
C LYS A 56 -13.02 28.14 -9.75
N ARG A 57 -11.71 28.24 -9.59
CA ARG A 57 -10.97 29.44 -9.97
C ARG A 57 -10.19 29.29 -11.27
N LEU A 58 -9.52 28.15 -11.45
CA LEU A 58 -8.73 27.87 -12.66
C LEU A 58 -9.51 27.15 -13.74
N HIS A 59 -10.78 26.78 -13.47
CA HIS A 59 -11.69 26.11 -14.39
C HIS A 59 -11.15 24.79 -14.95
N PHE A 60 -10.35 24.08 -14.16
CA PHE A 60 -9.91 22.72 -14.49
C PHE A 60 -11.10 21.74 -14.37
N SER A 61 -11.00 20.60 -15.02
CA SER A 61 -11.99 19.53 -14.87
C SER A 61 -12.00 18.98 -13.43
N ASP A 62 -13.12 18.40 -13.01
CA ASP A 62 -13.22 17.75 -11.67
C ASP A 62 -12.13 16.69 -11.48
N LEU A 63 -11.81 15.92 -12.54
CA LEU A 63 -10.74 14.91 -12.47
C LEU A 63 -9.36 15.53 -12.22
N GLN A 64 -9.05 16.65 -12.86
CA GLN A 64 -7.80 17.37 -12.63
C GLN A 64 -7.76 17.97 -11.22
N GLY A 65 -8.89 18.45 -10.72
CA GLY A 65 -9.03 18.92 -9.33
C GLY A 65 -8.81 17.78 -8.32
N ILE A 66 -9.41 16.62 -8.55
CA ILE A 66 -9.20 15.42 -7.74
C ILE A 66 -7.72 15.00 -7.80
N PHE A 67 -7.10 14.99 -8.98
CA PHE A 67 -5.68 14.69 -9.10
C PHE A 67 -4.79 15.63 -8.28
N ALA A 68 -5.05 16.95 -8.32
CA ALA A 68 -4.31 17.93 -7.53
C ALA A 68 -4.46 17.70 -6.01
N ALA A 69 -5.69 17.42 -5.55
CA ALA A 69 -5.95 17.08 -4.14
C ALA A 69 -5.26 15.78 -3.74
N SER A 70 -5.32 14.75 -4.59
CA SER A 70 -4.71 13.45 -4.36
C SER A 70 -3.19 13.52 -4.34
N ALA A 71 -2.58 14.34 -5.20
CA ALA A 71 -1.13 14.57 -5.22
C ALA A 71 -0.60 15.15 -3.89
N TYR A 72 -1.45 15.79 -3.08
CA TYR A 72 -1.14 16.21 -1.72
C TYR A 72 -1.48 15.13 -0.71
N LEU A 73 -2.74 14.68 -0.68
CA LEU A 73 -3.28 13.82 0.38
C LEU A 73 -2.63 12.43 0.43
N PHE A 74 -2.28 11.88 -0.73
CA PHE A 74 -1.63 10.57 -0.84
C PHE A 74 -0.11 10.65 -1.00
N GLN A 75 0.45 11.82 -0.78
CA GLN A 75 1.89 12.00 -0.80
C GLN A 75 2.48 11.36 0.48
N PRO A 76 3.47 10.43 0.35
CA PRO A 76 3.95 9.65 1.50
C PRO A 76 4.46 10.48 2.67
N ALA A 77 5.13 11.63 2.43
CA ALA A 77 5.61 12.49 3.51
C ALA A 77 4.44 13.17 4.28
N VAL A 78 3.30 13.44 3.64
CA VAL A 78 2.10 13.99 4.29
C VAL A 78 1.49 12.94 5.21
N ILE A 79 1.31 11.72 4.72
CA ILE A 79 0.78 10.61 5.50
C ILE A 79 1.70 10.29 6.69
N LEU A 80 3.01 10.22 6.43
CA LEU A 80 4.00 9.92 7.47
C LEU A 80 3.97 10.96 8.58
N ASN A 81 3.98 12.25 8.23
CA ASN A 81 4.06 13.34 9.20
C ASN A 81 2.80 13.45 10.08
N SER A 82 1.62 13.43 9.48
CA SER A 82 0.35 13.70 10.19
C SER A 82 -0.29 12.42 10.74
N SER A 83 -0.43 11.39 9.91
CA SER A 83 -1.17 10.17 10.29
C SER A 83 -0.29 9.17 11.04
N CYS A 84 0.95 8.95 10.60
CA CYS A 84 1.84 7.99 11.27
C CYS A 84 2.51 8.61 12.50
N TRP A 85 3.21 9.72 12.33
CA TRP A 85 3.95 10.39 13.42
C TRP A 85 3.05 11.22 14.36
N GLY A 86 1.94 11.77 13.84
CA GLY A 86 1.04 12.62 14.65
C GLY A 86 1.54 14.06 14.82
N GLN A 87 2.43 14.54 13.93
CA GLN A 87 2.93 15.92 13.97
C GLN A 87 1.88 16.91 13.50
N VAL A 88 1.91 18.11 14.06
CA VAL A 88 0.92 19.16 13.81
C VAL A 88 1.33 20.14 12.72
N ASP A 89 2.25 19.75 11.83
CA ASP A 89 2.75 20.61 10.75
C ASP A 89 1.68 20.98 9.72
N SER A 90 0.70 20.12 9.51
CA SER A 90 -0.45 20.39 8.65
C SER A 90 -1.34 21.52 9.18
N VAL A 91 -1.41 21.71 10.50
CA VAL A 91 -2.28 22.73 11.11
C VAL A 91 -1.82 24.15 10.70
N TYR A 92 -0.53 24.46 10.86
CA TYR A 92 -0.06 25.76 10.45
C TYR A 92 0.15 25.87 8.94
N THR A 93 0.36 24.75 8.21
CA THR A 93 0.36 24.73 6.75
C THR A 93 -0.98 25.19 6.18
N LEU A 94 -2.10 24.72 6.75
CA LEU A 94 -3.43 25.21 6.39
C LEU A 94 -3.54 26.72 6.60
N MET A 95 -3.01 27.26 7.72
CA MET A 95 -3.02 28.71 7.98
C MET A 95 -2.20 29.48 6.96
N ILE A 96 -1.04 28.96 6.53
CA ILE A 96 -0.21 29.58 5.48
C ILE A 96 -0.97 29.61 4.15
N ILE A 97 -1.60 28.51 3.75
CA ILE A 97 -2.38 28.43 2.52
C ILE A 97 -3.54 29.43 2.54
N LEU A 98 -4.30 29.49 3.64
CA LEU A 98 -5.40 30.44 3.79
C LEU A 98 -4.92 31.90 3.76
N MET A 99 -3.80 32.20 4.43
CA MET A 99 -3.15 33.52 4.37
C MET A 99 -2.82 33.90 2.93
N CYS A 100 -2.14 33.03 2.18
CA CYS A 100 -1.80 33.28 0.78
C CYS A 100 -3.06 33.51 -0.09
N LEU A 101 -4.10 32.69 0.09
CA LEU A 101 -5.37 32.85 -0.63
C LEU A 101 -6.08 34.18 -0.30
N PHE A 102 -6.05 34.64 0.95
CA PHE A 102 -6.61 35.94 1.33
C PHE A 102 -5.79 37.11 0.80
N LEU A 103 -4.46 37.02 0.82
CA LEU A 103 -3.56 38.01 0.21
C LEU A 103 -3.80 38.13 -1.31
N MET A 104 -3.97 37.01 -2.03
CA MET A 104 -4.32 37.00 -3.45
C MET A 104 -5.64 37.70 -3.78
N LYS A 105 -6.58 37.74 -2.82
CA LYS A 105 -7.87 38.40 -2.95
C LYS A 105 -7.86 39.84 -2.46
N GLY A 106 -6.76 40.33 -1.90
CA GLY A 106 -6.65 41.65 -1.25
C GLY A 106 -7.38 41.75 0.09
N ASN A 107 -7.78 40.62 0.68
CA ASN A 107 -8.50 40.59 1.96
C ASN A 107 -7.51 40.52 3.12
N LEU A 108 -7.00 41.67 3.54
CA LEU A 108 -5.94 41.75 4.54
C LEU A 108 -6.39 41.36 5.95
N LEU A 109 -7.58 41.78 6.41
CA LEU A 109 -8.05 41.44 7.76
C LEU A 109 -8.15 39.93 8.03
N PRO A 110 -8.80 39.12 7.16
CA PRO A 110 -8.75 37.66 7.29
C PRO A 110 -7.32 37.10 7.21
N ALA A 111 -6.43 37.69 6.39
CA ALA A 111 -5.03 37.27 6.33
C ALA A 111 -4.31 37.49 7.67
N TYR A 112 -4.53 38.64 8.34
CA TYR A 112 -4.00 38.91 9.69
C TYR A 112 -4.54 37.94 10.72
N ALA A 113 -5.87 37.71 10.72
CA ALA A 113 -6.50 36.81 11.67
C ALA A 113 -5.97 35.38 11.56
N VAL A 114 -5.85 34.87 10.34
CA VAL A 114 -5.31 33.52 10.07
C VAL A 114 -3.81 33.45 10.41
N TYR A 115 -3.04 34.50 10.11
CA TYR A 115 -1.64 34.59 10.51
C TYR A 115 -1.47 34.56 12.02
N GLY A 116 -2.22 35.43 12.76
CA GLY A 116 -2.19 35.46 14.21
C GLY A 116 -2.60 34.13 14.85
N LEU A 117 -3.65 33.50 14.35
CA LEU A 117 -4.06 32.16 14.79
C LEU A 117 -2.95 31.13 14.51
N GLY A 118 -2.32 31.16 13.34
CA GLY A 118 -1.20 30.29 13.01
C GLY A 118 -0.02 30.45 13.97
N VAL A 119 0.34 31.69 14.35
CA VAL A 119 1.39 31.98 15.37
C VAL A 119 0.99 31.38 16.73
N LEU A 120 -0.25 31.50 17.15
CA LEU A 120 -0.75 30.92 18.41
C LEU A 120 -0.73 29.39 18.39
N LEU A 121 -0.93 28.75 17.22
CA LEU A 121 -0.92 27.29 17.06
C LEU A 121 0.49 26.72 16.97
N LYS A 122 1.40 27.40 16.22
CA LYS A 122 2.78 26.95 16.04
C LYS A 122 3.72 28.13 15.74
N PRO A 123 4.81 28.38 16.52
CA PRO A 123 5.71 29.52 16.37
C PRO A 123 6.36 29.61 14.98
N GLN A 124 6.55 28.49 14.28
CA GLN A 124 7.12 28.43 12.94
C GLN A 124 6.32 29.24 11.90
N MET A 125 5.07 29.61 12.20
CA MET A 125 4.32 30.55 11.34
C MET A 125 5.02 31.89 11.18
N LEU A 126 5.83 32.34 12.15
CA LEU A 126 6.64 33.56 12.09
C LEU A 126 7.61 33.59 10.91
N ILE A 127 8.05 32.43 10.40
CA ILE A 127 8.91 32.32 9.21
C ILE A 127 8.25 32.96 7.98
N PHE A 128 6.92 32.98 7.90
CA PHE A 128 6.14 33.50 6.78
C PHE A 128 5.76 34.98 6.93
N THR A 129 6.23 35.66 7.98
CA THR A 129 6.06 37.14 8.17
C THR A 129 6.43 37.94 6.91
N PRO A 130 7.54 37.66 6.20
CA PRO A 130 7.89 38.40 4.97
C PRO A 130 6.85 38.32 3.87
N VAL A 131 6.10 37.16 3.75
CA VAL A 131 5.01 37.02 2.78
C VAL A 131 3.83 37.93 3.14
N LEU A 132 3.47 37.96 4.44
CA LEU A 132 2.41 38.84 4.94
C LEU A 132 2.77 40.30 4.69
N LEU A 133 3.99 40.70 5.04
CA LEU A 133 4.48 42.09 4.85
C LEU A 133 4.52 42.48 3.37
N ALA A 134 4.95 41.57 2.48
CA ALA A 134 4.88 41.81 1.03
C ALA A 134 3.45 42.05 0.56
N GLY A 135 2.48 41.29 1.08
CA GLY A 135 1.06 41.47 0.80
C GLY A 135 0.50 42.79 1.31
N ILE A 136 0.90 43.23 2.54
CA ILE A 136 0.55 44.54 3.09
C ILE A 136 1.13 45.63 2.21
N TRP A 137 2.42 45.54 1.87
CA TRP A 137 3.09 46.50 1.00
C TRP A 137 2.39 46.66 -0.33
N ASP A 138 2.02 45.53 -0.98
CA ASP A 138 1.30 45.54 -2.24
C ASP A 138 -0.08 46.23 -2.15
N HIS A 139 -0.88 45.82 -1.17
CA HIS A 139 -2.27 46.24 -1.13
C HIS A 139 -2.51 47.58 -0.43
N VAL A 140 -1.63 47.98 0.49
CA VAL A 140 -1.79 49.25 1.23
C VAL A 140 -1.02 50.36 0.57
N PHE A 141 0.23 50.12 0.14
CA PHE A 141 1.14 51.22 -0.30
C PHE A 141 1.26 51.32 -1.81
N LEU A 142 1.14 50.23 -2.56
CA LEU A 142 1.38 50.23 -4.00
C LEU A 142 0.10 50.25 -4.85
N GLN A 143 -1.02 49.79 -4.32
CA GLN A 143 -2.35 49.87 -4.95
C GLN A 143 -3.13 50.98 -4.24
N ASP A 144 -3.33 52.12 -4.90
CA ASP A 144 -4.16 53.23 -4.42
C ASP A 144 -3.99 53.57 -2.92
N PHE A 145 -2.84 54.12 -2.53
CA PHE A 145 -2.58 54.54 -1.15
C PHE A 145 -3.64 55.55 -0.68
N SER A 146 -4.20 55.30 0.52
CA SER A 146 -5.11 56.20 1.21
C SER A 146 -4.87 56.08 2.72
N TRP A 147 -4.78 57.20 3.43
CA TRP A 147 -4.67 57.22 4.87
C TRP A 147 -5.79 56.47 5.58
N ARG A 148 -7.01 56.50 5.04
CA ARG A 148 -8.15 55.73 5.55
C ARG A 148 -7.88 54.23 5.45
N LYS A 149 -7.37 53.76 4.31
CA LYS A 149 -7.01 52.34 4.10
C LYS A 149 -5.84 51.92 5.00
N PHE A 150 -4.83 52.79 5.16
CA PHE A 150 -3.70 52.56 6.05
C PHE A 150 -4.17 52.39 7.51
N PHE A 151 -4.91 53.38 8.07
CA PHE A 151 -5.39 53.29 9.45
C PHE A 151 -6.38 52.12 9.67
N TYR A 152 -7.24 51.80 8.69
CA TYR A 152 -8.11 50.65 8.75
C TYR A 152 -7.33 49.33 8.91
N ASN A 153 -6.26 49.14 8.13
CA ASN A 153 -5.41 47.96 8.22
C ASN A 153 -4.55 47.95 9.49
N LEU A 154 -4.06 49.10 9.93
CA LEU A 154 -3.34 49.22 11.19
C LEU A 154 -4.22 48.86 12.38
N CYS A 155 -5.44 49.40 12.47
CA CYS A 155 -6.41 49.02 13.49
C CYS A 155 -6.76 47.56 13.43
N GLY A 156 -6.96 47.02 12.23
CA GLY A 156 -7.23 45.60 12.03
C GLY A 156 -6.10 44.70 12.56
N GLY A 157 -4.84 45.07 12.29
CA GLY A 157 -3.66 44.40 12.84
C GLY A 157 -3.62 44.45 14.38
N LEU A 158 -3.90 45.63 14.96
CA LEU A 158 -3.93 45.83 16.41
C LEU A 158 -5.07 44.98 17.05
N VAL A 159 -6.25 44.89 16.44
CA VAL A 159 -7.35 44.03 16.90
C VAL A 159 -6.93 42.59 16.94
N VAL A 160 -6.23 42.08 15.91
CA VAL A 160 -5.72 40.70 15.88
C VAL A 160 -4.69 40.48 16.99
N ILE A 161 -3.75 41.42 17.20
CA ILE A 161 -2.75 41.32 18.28
C ILE A 161 -3.45 41.31 19.65
N CYS A 162 -4.42 42.19 19.88
CA CYS A 162 -5.23 42.17 21.13
C CYS A 162 -5.99 40.85 21.31
N GLY A 163 -6.56 40.29 20.23
CA GLY A 163 -7.19 38.99 20.26
C GLY A 163 -6.21 37.87 20.63
N MET A 164 -4.98 37.89 20.09
CA MET A 164 -3.94 36.93 20.44
C MET A 164 -3.57 37.02 21.93
N LEU A 165 -3.36 38.24 22.45
CA LEU A 165 -3.05 38.48 23.86
C LEU A 165 -4.21 37.99 24.77
N LEU A 166 -5.44 38.24 24.37
CA LEU A 166 -6.62 37.78 25.11
C LEU A 166 -6.66 36.24 25.15
N LEU A 167 -6.37 35.55 24.06
CA LEU A 167 -6.29 34.09 24.01
C LEU A 167 -5.11 33.54 24.83
N CYS A 168 -4.05 34.28 25.03
CA CYS A 168 -2.93 33.90 25.90
C CYS A 168 -3.21 34.17 27.40
N ALA A 169 -4.12 35.10 27.71
CA ALA A 169 -4.36 35.57 29.09
C ALA A 169 -4.67 34.45 30.10
N PRO A 170 -5.49 33.41 29.79
CA PRO A 170 -5.77 32.30 30.72
C PRO A 170 -4.51 31.50 31.12
N PHE A 171 -3.45 31.53 30.31
CA PHE A 171 -2.19 30.84 30.58
C PHE A 171 -1.15 31.73 31.28
N GLY A 172 -1.48 33.00 31.54
CA GLY A 172 -0.55 34.01 32.02
C GLY A 172 0.32 34.61 30.91
N LEU A 173 0.15 35.91 30.62
CA LEU A 173 0.81 36.60 29.50
C LEU A 173 2.35 36.52 29.56
N THR A 174 2.92 36.72 30.76
CA THR A 174 4.37 36.64 30.98
C THR A 174 4.89 35.24 30.74
N ALA A 175 4.18 34.22 31.22
CA ALA A 175 4.52 32.80 30.99
C ALA A 175 4.43 32.42 29.49
N ALA A 176 3.39 32.87 28.78
CA ALA A 176 3.25 32.63 27.34
C ALA A 176 4.37 33.27 26.54
N ILE A 177 4.71 34.56 26.82
CA ILE A 177 5.82 35.25 26.13
C ILE A 177 7.16 34.61 26.46
N SER A 178 7.41 34.24 27.72
CA SER A 178 8.64 33.54 28.12
C SER A 178 8.78 32.21 27.40
N GLN A 179 7.67 31.45 27.23
CA GLN A 179 7.65 30.18 26.51
C GLN A 179 7.98 30.36 25.02
N TYR A 180 7.46 31.41 24.35
CA TYR A 180 7.83 31.71 22.97
C TYR A 180 9.30 32.00 22.81
N THR A 181 9.88 32.82 23.72
CA THR A 181 11.31 33.20 23.67
C THR A 181 12.21 32.01 23.97
N SER A 182 11.86 31.16 24.93
CA SER A 182 12.62 29.94 25.25
C SER A 182 12.55 28.87 24.11
N THR A 183 11.37 28.70 23.50
CA THR A 183 11.21 27.78 22.37
C THR A 183 12.00 28.22 21.14
N LEU A 184 12.09 29.54 20.87
CA LEU A 184 12.95 30.08 19.79
C LEU A 184 14.44 29.89 20.09
N GLY A 185 14.83 29.86 21.40
CA GLY A 185 16.18 29.60 21.88
C GLY A 185 16.57 28.13 21.99
N SER A 186 15.62 27.22 21.99
CA SER A 186 15.88 25.79 22.17
C SER A 186 16.61 25.16 20.95
N TYR A 187 17.25 24.01 21.20
CA TYR A 187 17.95 23.24 20.17
C TYR A 187 19.14 23.96 19.52
N GLU A 188 20.18 24.20 20.28
CA GLU A 188 21.37 24.98 19.88
C GLU A 188 22.33 24.21 18.94
N TYR A 189 21.81 23.59 17.85
CA TYR A 189 22.61 22.80 16.92
C TYR A 189 22.56 23.37 15.50
N ALA A 190 23.59 23.04 14.68
CA ALA A 190 23.68 23.43 13.27
C ALA A 190 22.55 22.77 12.44
N ALA A 191 22.26 21.49 12.66
CA ALA A 191 21.08 20.79 12.15
C ALA A 191 20.61 19.77 13.18
N ILE A 192 19.30 19.43 13.14
CA ILE A 192 18.67 18.47 14.04
C ILE A 192 17.94 17.47 13.16
N ASN A 193 18.65 16.44 12.71
CA ASN A 193 18.17 15.43 11.78
C ASN A 193 17.64 15.99 10.44
N ALA A 194 17.89 17.27 10.14
CA ALA A 194 17.57 17.85 8.84
C ALA A 194 18.67 17.52 7.82
N TYR A 195 18.29 16.85 6.73
CA TYR A 195 19.20 16.53 5.63
C TYR A 195 19.33 17.74 4.71
N ASN A 196 20.12 18.68 5.14
CA ASN A 196 20.32 20.01 4.57
C ASN A 196 21.81 20.30 4.30
N PHE A 197 22.19 21.55 4.05
CA PHE A 197 23.58 21.95 3.85
C PHE A 197 24.50 21.54 5.00
N TRP A 198 24.06 21.72 6.24
CA TRP A 198 24.82 21.32 7.43
C TRP A 198 24.92 19.79 7.56
N GLY A 199 23.84 19.07 7.21
CA GLY A 199 23.85 17.62 7.14
C GLY A 199 24.81 17.08 6.07
N LEU A 200 24.88 17.75 4.90
CA LEU A 200 25.86 17.40 3.85
C LEU A 200 27.31 17.54 4.32
N LEU A 201 27.57 18.48 5.23
CA LEU A 201 28.91 18.69 5.82
C LEU A 201 29.19 17.78 7.03
N GLY A 202 28.26 16.88 7.38
CA GLY A 202 28.35 16.03 8.57
C GLY A 202 28.20 16.80 9.90
N MET A 203 27.59 17.96 9.87
CA MET A 203 27.40 18.85 11.05
C MET A 203 26.01 18.66 11.72
N ASN A 204 25.36 17.56 11.51
CA ASN A 204 24.14 17.21 12.22
C ASN A 204 24.44 16.96 13.72
N TRP A 205 23.63 17.54 14.61
CA TRP A 205 23.86 17.54 16.06
C TRP A 205 25.21 18.13 16.51
N VAL A 206 25.78 19.06 15.72
CA VAL A 206 26.95 19.86 16.10
C VAL A 206 26.49 21.18 16.69
N ASP A 207 27.11 21.62 17.78
CA ASP A 207 26.81 22.93 18.41
C ASP A 207 26.86 24.06 17.40
N GLN A 208 25.86 24.94 17.39
CA GLN A 208 25.73 26.08 16.45
C GLN A 208 26.82 27.13 16.63
N ASN A 209 27.55 27.14 17.76
CA ASN A 209 28.68 28.03 17.99
C ASN A 209 29.95 27.53 17.32
N THR A 210 29.96 26.29 16.81
CA THR A 210 31.11 25.75 16.06
C THR A 210 31.43 26.65 14.87
N ILE A 211 32.70 26.97 14.70
CA ILE A 211 33.18 27.80 13.62
C ILE A 211 33.18 27.00 12.32
N PHE A 212 32.47 27.52 11.32
CA PHE A 212 32.53 27.05 9.94
C PHE A 212 33.16 28.11 9.06
N LEU A 213 34.27 27.79 8.38
CA LEU A 213 35.12 28.72 7.69
C LEU A 213 35.72 29.77 8.67
N PHE A 214 35.06 30.89 8.87
CA PHE A 214 35.56 32.00 9.70
C PHE A 214 34.50 32.60 10.65
N LEU A 215 33.25 32.04 10.64
CA LEU A 215 32.15 32.47 11.52
C LEU A 215 31.48 31.28 12.17
N PRO A 216 30.85 31.46 13.34
CA PRO A 216 29.99 30.47 13.94
C PRO A 216 28.81 30.09 13.02
N CYS A 217 28.37 28.84 13.03
CA CYS A 217 27.22 28.36 12.25
C CYS A 217 25.96 29.22 12.47
N LYS A 218 25.69 29.64 13.71
CA LYS A 218 24.57 30.56 14.05
C LYS A 218 24.64 31.89 13.31
N THR A 219 25.85 32.45 13.12
CA THR A 219 26.03 33.69 12.39
C THR A 219 25.74 33.51 10.91
N TRP A 220 26.20 32.42 10.30
CA TRP A 220 25.85 32.05 8.93
C TRP A 220 24.33 31.89 8.79
N GLY A 221 23.67 31.18 9.73
CA GLY A 221 22.20 31.05 9.75
C GLY A 221 21.47 32.38 9.80
N THR A 222 21.98 33.36 10.60
CA THR A 222 21.42 34.72 10.68
C THR A 222 21.60 35.46 9.34
N ILE A 223 22.79 35.40 8.74
CA ILE A 223 23.06 36.02 7.42
C ILE A 223 22.09 35.43 6.38
N VAL A 224 21.90 34.12 6.36
CA VAL A 224 20.97 33.45 5.46
C VAL A 224 19.53 33.98 5.66
N ILE A 225 19.05 34.11 6.89
CA ILE A 225 17.71 34.66 7.18
C ILE A 225 17.57 36.08 6.64
N LEU A 226 18.57 36.96 6.85
CA LEU A 226 18.55 38.31 6.32
C LEU A 226 18.51 38.33 4.78
N LEU A 227 19.30 37.47 4.13
CA LEU A 227 19.26 37.30 2.66
C LEU A 227 17.91 36.79 2.18
N ILE A 228 17.30 35.81 2.86
CA ILE A 228 15.96 35.32 2.53
C ILE A 228 14.94 36.46 2.56
N VAL A 229 14.95 37.27 3.61
CA VAL A 229 14.04 38.43 3.74
C VAL A 229 14.25 39.40 2.59
N LEU A 230 15.50 39.78 2.33
CA LEU A 230 15.87 40.70 1.23
C LEU A 230 15.38 40.16 -0.13
N PHE A 231 15.74 38.92 -0.47
CA PHE A 231 15.35 38.32 -1.75
C PHE A 231 13.83 38.12 -1.86
N THR A 232 13.13 37.85 -0.76
CA THR A 232 11.67 37.77 -0.75
C THR A 232 11.04 39.08 -1.24
N PHE A 233 11.50 40.24 -0.72
CA PHE A 233 10.99 41.52 -1.17
C PHE A 233 11.42 41.85 -2.61
N LEU A 234 12.64 41.48 -3.02
CA LEU A 234 13.09 41.66 -4.40
C LEU A 234 12.25 40.87 -5.40
N ILE A 235 11.98 39.58 -5.09
CA ILE A 235 11.13 38.72 -5.90
C ILE A 235 9.70 39.29 -5.90
N ALA A 236 9.14 39.65 -4.74
CA ALA A 236 7.79 40.21 -4.64
C ALA A 236 7.64 41.48 -5.50
N ALA A 237 8.64 42.35 -5.52
CA ALA A 237 8.66 43.57 -6.32
C ALA A 237 8.64 43.30 -7.85
N ARG A 238 9.29 42.20 -8.28
CA ARG A 238 9.36 41.80 -9.70
C ARG A 238 8.12 41.03 -10.17
N CYS A 239 7.52 40.20 -9.31
CA CYS A 239 6.43 39.27 -9.66
C CYS A 239 5.03 39.86 -9.40
N ARG A 240 4.81 41.16 -9.45
CA ARG A 240 3.53 41.80 -9.05
C ARG A 240 2.30 41.33 -9.81
N LYS A 241 2.45 40.97 -11.08
CA LYS A 241 1.35 40.56 -11.95
C LYS A 241 1.00 39.08 -11.82
N GLU A 242 1.80 38.30 -11.14
CA GLU A 242 1.63 36.84 -11.02
C GLU A 242 0.67 36.49 -9.88
N PRO A 243 -0.48 35.84 -10.15
CA PRO A 243 -1.45 35.49 -9.09
C PRO A 243 -0.89 34.53 -8.03
N SER A 244 0.00 33.60 -8.40
CA SER A 244 0.56 32.59 -7.52
C SER A 244 1.77 33.06 -6.70
N ARG A 245 2.17 34.34 -6.79
CA ARG A 245 3.40 34.85 -6.18
C ARG A 245 3.51 34.59 -4.68
N TYR A 246 2.43 34.69 -3.92
CA TYR A 246 2.48 34.48 -2.45
C TYR A 246 2.80 33.04 -2.10
N PHE A 247 2.34 32.06 -2.88
CA PHE A 247 2.74 30.66 -2.73
C PHE A 247 4.21 30.45 -3.12
N CYS A 248 4.65 31.10 -4.20
CA CYS A 248 6.06 31.05 -4.64
C CYS A 248 6.99 31.65 -3.59
N LEU A 249 6.65 32.83 -3.03
CA LEU A 249 7.41 33.45 -1.95
C LEU A 249 7.47 32.59 -0.69
N GLY A 250 6.34 32.00 -0.30
CA GLY A 250 6.28 31.08 0.84
C GLY A 250 7.14 29.83 0.61
N ALA A 251 7.08 29.22 -0.58
CA ALA A 251 7.93 28.10 -0.95
C ALA A 251 9.42 28.48 -0.95
N PHE A 252 9.76 29.64 -1.53
CA PHE A 252 11.14 30.16 -1.51
C PHE A 252 11.68 30.30 -0.10
N ILE A 253 10.91 30.93 0.81
CA ILE A 253 11.33 31.14 2.20
C ILE A 253 11.59 29.80 2.89
N ILE A 254 10.60 28.89 2.91
CA ILE A 254 10.71 27.70 3.73
C ILE A 254 11.74 26.70 3.20
N LEU A 255 11.85 26.54 1.86
CA LEU A 255 12.82 25.64 1.26
C LEU A 255 14.25 26.15 1.45
N THR A 256 14.48 27.48 1.26
CA THR A 256 15.81 28.08 1.47
C THR A 256 16.19 28.04 2.94
N MET A 257 15.25 28.38 3.85
CA MET A 257 15.50 28.38 5.27
C MET A 257 15.80 26.97 5.79
N PHE A 258 15.03 25.96 5.39
CA PHE A 258 15.29 24.56 5.74
C PHE A 258 16.69 24.13 5.32
N LEU A 259 17.11 24.50 4.11
CA LEU A 259 18.38 24.03 3.56
C LEU A 259 19.62 24.76 4.08
N PHE A 260 19.53 26.02 4.48
CA PHE A 260 20.70 26.80 4.85
C PHE A 260 20.70 27.37 6.27
N SER A 261 19.52 27.49 6.92
CA SER A 261 19.50 28.01 8.30
C SER A 261 19.91 26.94 9.30
N VAL A 262 20.30 27.37 10.51
CA VAL A 262 20.56 26.47 11.64
C VAL A 262 19.28 26.13 12.40
N ARG A 263 19.34 25.17 13.32
CA ARG A 263 18.23 24.70 14.17
C ARG A 263 17.04 24.11 13.38
N MET A 264 17.29 23.60 12.18
CA MET A 264 16.24 22.97 11.36
C MET A 264 16.04 21.51 11.76
N HIS A 265 14.77 21.14 11.99
CA HIS A 265 14.35 19.76 12.17
C HIS A 265 13.94 19.13 10.83
N GLU A 266 14.02 17.82 10.73
CA GLU A 266 13.68 17.01 9.56
C GLU A 266 12.33 17.34 8.92
N ARG A 267 11.33 17.74 9.72
CA ARG A 267 9.95 18.01 9.28
C ARG A 267 9.65 19.45 8.88
N TYR A 268 10.55 20.42 9.18
CA TYR A 268 10.21 21.84 8.99
C TYR A 268 10.03 22.27 7.54
N MET A 269 10.45 21.43 6.56
CA MET A 269 10.18 21.68 5.15
C MET A 269 8.74 21.36 4.74
N TYR A 270 7.94 20.70 5.58
CA TYR A 270 6.59 20.18 5.27
C TYR A 270 5.67 21.18 4.54
N PRO A 271 5.49 22.45 4.98
CA PRO A 271 4.65 23.42 4.27
C PRO A 271 5.11 23.70 2.83
N GLY A 272 6.40 23.53 2.55
CA GLY A 272 6.99 23.74 1.22
C GLY A 272 6.37 22.84 0.15
N LEU A 273 5.98 21.63 0.49
CA LEU A 273 5.33 20.69 -0.43
C LEU A 273 3.96 21.21 -0.90
N ALA A 274 3.13 21.67 0.05
CA ALA A 274 1.82 22.24 -0.28
C ALA A 274 1.97 23.52 -1.12
N LEU A 275 2.89 24.42 -0.75
CA LEU A 275 3.14 25.67 -1.45
C LEU A 275 3.65 25.45 -2.88
N LEU A 276 4.57 24.50 -3.10
CA LEU A 276 5.02 24.08 -4.43
C LEU A 276 3.88 23.53 -5.28
N LEU A 277 2.99 22.73 -4.68
CA LEU A 277 1.86 22.17 -5.40
C LEU A 277 0.87 23.26 -5.84
N PHE A 278 0.63 24.28 -5.00
CA PHE A 278 -0.13 25.47 -5.43
C PHE A 278 0.59 26.22 -6.58
N CYS A 279 1.92 26.32 -6.56
CA CYS A 279 2.67 26.88 -7.70
C CYS A 279 2.46 26.02 -8.97
N CYS A 280 2.52 24.70 -8.87
CA CYS A 280 2.24 23.79 -10.00
C CYS A 280 0.80 23.94 -10.52
N LEU A 281 -0.17 24.20 -9.64
CA LEU A 281 -1.56 24.39 -10.01
C LEU A 281 -1.78 25.67 -10.80
N TYR A 282 -1.22 26.80 -10.34
CA TYR A 282 -1.38 28.10 -11.00
C TYR A 282 -0.48 28.28 -12.23
N ARG A 283 0.68 27.64 -12.27
CA ARG A 283 1.61 27.62 -13.41
C ARG A 283 2.01 26.19 -13.79
N PRO A 284 1.13 25.43 -14.43
CA PRO A 284 1.42 24.06 -14.85
C PRO A 284 2.65 24.03 -15.77
N SER A 285 3.76 23.51 -15.25
CA SER A 285 4.98 23.35 -16.05
C SER A 285 5.74 22.11 -15.61
N THR A 286 6.32 21.38 -16.56
CA THR A 286 7.10 20.16 -16.29
C THR A 286 8.26 20.41 -15.29
N PRO A 287 9.02 21.53 -15.37
CA PRO A 287 10.06 21.80 -14.38
C PRO A 287 9.54 21.96 -12.96
N LEU A 288 8.40 22.64 -12.74
CA LEU A 288 7.79 22.77 -11.41
C LEU A 288 7.33 21.42 -10.85
N TRP A 289 6.69 20.57 -11.67
CA TRP A 289 6.30 19.23 -11.26
C TRP A 289 7.50 18.36 -10.91
N LYS A 290 8.60 18.42 -11.67
CA LYS A 290 9.85 17.71 -11.35
C LYS A 290 10.43 18.19 -10.02
N CYS A 291 10.44 19.52 -9.79
CA CYS A 291 10.91 20.12 -8.56
C CYS A 291 10.06 19.67 -7.35
N PHE A 292 8.72 19.73 -7.45
CA PHE A 292 7.80 19.21 -6.43
C PHE A 292 8.05 17.74 -6.13
N SER A 293 8.12 16.89 -7.15
CA SER A 293 8.34 15.45 -6.98
C SER A 293 9.70 15.15 -6.35
N GLY A 294 10.75 15.88 -6.74
CA GLY A 294 12.08 15.74 -6.15
C GLY A 294 12.08 16.06 -4.65
N PHE A 295 11.55 17.21 -4.25
CA PHE A 295 11.44 17.56 -2.85
C PHE A 295 10.52 16.60 -2.07
N ALA A 296 9.42 16.15 -2.67
CA ALA A 296 8.49 15.22 -2.04
C ALA A 296 9.16 13.89 -1.67
N VAL A 297 9.92 13.31 -2.61
CA VAL A 297 10.65 12.06 -2.39
C VAL A 297 11.77 12.25 -1.36
N LEU A 298 12.59 13.28 -1.51
CA LEU A 298 13.74 13.51 -0.63
C LEU A 298 13.29 13.86 0.80
N HIS A 299 12.21 14.64 0.94
CA HIS A 299 11.64 14.95 2.25
C HIS A 299 11.05 13.70 2.93
N PHE A 300 10.38 12.85 2.16
CA PHE A 300 9.91 11.57 2.68
C PHE A 300 11.07 10.72 3.20
N TYR A 301 12.16 10.59 2.43
CA TYR A 301 13.34 9.85 2.89
C TYR A 301 13.96 10.45 4.15
N ASN A 302 14.08 11.79 4.24
CA ASN A 302 14.59 12.42 5.46
C ASN A 302 13.72 12.09 6.67
N THR A 303 12.39 12.32 6.58
CA THR A 303 11.47 12.11 7.71
C THR A 303 11.31 10.63 8.06
N ALA A 304 11.25 9.74 7.07
CA ALA A 304 11.11 8.31 7.29
C ALA A 304 12.39 7.72 7.94
N ASN A 305 13.56 8.08 7.41
CA ASN A 305 14.82 7.58 7.96
C ASN A 305 15.01 8.02 9.43
N VAL A 306 14.62 9.25 9.77
CA VAL A 306 14.69 9.73 11.16
C VAL A 306 13.66 9.01 12.03
N LEU A 307 12.43 8.82 11.55
CA LEU A 307 11.38 8.20 12.36
C LEU A 307 11.68 6.73 12.67
N TYR A 308 12.27 5.98 11.73
CA TYR A 308 12.43 4.54 11.83
C TYR A 308 13.84 4.07 12.20
N HIS A 309 14.88 4.87 11.89
CA HIS A 309 16.28 4.43 12.03
C HIS A 309 17.14 5.33 12.92
N TYR A 310 16.59 6.44 13.46
CA TYR A 310 17.38 7.29 14.33
C TYR A 310 17.66 6.61 15.67
N ASP A 311 18.93 6.29 15.90
CA ASP A 311 19.47 5.82 17.18
C ASP A 311 20.53 6.81 17.69
N PRO A 312 20.28 7.50 18.83
CA PRO A 312 21.25 8.43 19.38
C PRO A 312 22.60 7.81 19.75
N GLN A 313 22.64 6.50 20.04
CA GLN A 313 23.84 5.81 20.45
C GLN A 313 24.73 5.41 19.26
N ASN A 314 24.11 5.09 18.10
CA ASN A 314 24.80 4.61 16.90
C ASN A 314 24.66 5.54 15.69
N TYR A 315 24.46 6.86 15.93
CA TYR A 315 24.18 7.79 14.86
C TYR A 315 25.42 8.17 14.05
N ASP A 316 25.52 7.71 12.80
CA ASP A 316 26.56 8.13 11.84
C ASP A 316 26.13 9.41 11.10
N ARG A 317 26.76 10.53 11.48
CA ARG A 317 26.53 11.86 10.85
C ARG A 317 26.90 11.93 9.38
N LYS A 318 27.70 11.00 8.86
CA LYS A 318 28.18 10.91 7.47
C LYS A 318 27.60 9.72 6.72
N ALA A 319 26.54 9.11 7.23
CA ALA A 319 25.87 8.01 6.54
C ALA A 319 25.54 8.38 5.09
N PRO A 320 25.80 7.49 4.11
CA PRO A 320 25.61 7.79 2.68
C PRO A 320 24.22 8.32 2.35
N ILE A 321 23.19 7.86 3.04
CA ILE A 321 21.81 8.32 2.85
C ILE A 321 21.65 9.80 3.23
N ILE A 322 22.28 10.27 4.30
CA ILE A 322 22.23 11.67 4.72
C ILE A 322 22.89 12.55 3.65
N LEU A 323 24.07 12.15 3.18
CA LEU A 323 24.82 12.89 2.17
C LEU A 323 24.08 12.95 0.84
N LEU A 324 23.57 11.83 0.36
CA LEU A 324 22.83 11.73 -0.92
C LEU A 324 21.53 12.55 -0.90
N VAL A 325 20.73 12.42 0.16
CA VAL A 325 19.47 13.16 0.27
C VAL A 325 19.72 14.65 0.43
N SER A 326 20.71 15.07 1.23
CA SER A 326 21.11 16.46 1.39
C SER A 326 21.58 17.08 0.06
N ALA A 327 22.44 16.38 -0.68
CA ALA A 327 22.90 16.83 -1.99
C ALA A 327 21.74 16.93 -2.99
N GLY A 328 20.84 15.94 -3.01
CA GLY A 328 19.65 15.94 -3.86
C GLY A 328 18.72 17.13 -3.57
N MET A 329 18.50 17.46 -2.30
CA MET A 329 17.69 18.62 -1.90
C MET A 329 18.30 19.94 -2.37
N LEU A 330 19.63 20.11 -2.28
CA LEU A 330 20.33 21.28 -2.79
C LEU A 330 20.23 21.40 -4.31
N CYS A 331 20.32 20.28 -5.04
CA CYS A 331 20.08 20.26 -6.49
C CYS A 331 18.64 20.70 -6.84
N CYS A 332 17.63 20.18 -6.12
CA CYS A 332 16.24 20.59 -6.31
C CYS A 332 16.04 22.09 -6.02
N LEU A 333 16.69 22.63 -4.99
CA LEU A 333 16.62 24.06 -4.68
C LEU A 333 17.25 24.93 -5.77
N TYR A 334 18.39 24.50 -6.31
CA TYR A 334 19.03 25.20 -7.44
C TYR A 334 18.13 25.24 -8.67
N ASP A 335 17.47 24.12 -8.99
CA ASP A 335 16.50 24.09 -10.08
C ASP A 335 15.27 24.97 -9.77
N PHE A 336 14.82 25.00 -8.52
CA PHE A 336 13.73 25.89 -8.11
C PHE A 336 14.11 27.38 -8.27
N TYR A 337 15.35 27.79 -7.95
CA TYR A 337 15.82 29.14 -8.18
C TYR A 337 15.86 29.52 -9.67
N LYS A 338 16.27 28.59 -10.55
CA LYS A 338 16.17 28.80 -12.02
C LYS A 338 14.72 28.99 -12.46
N ILE A 339 13.79 28.21 -11.88
CA ILE A 339 12.36 28.33 -12.17
C ILE A 339 11.83 29.69 -11.72
N ILE A 340 12.19 30.15 -10.49
CA ILE A 340 11.80 31.49 -10.01
C ILE A 340 12.34 32.54 -10.95
N TRP A 341 13.64 32.48 -11.29
CA TRP A 341 14.28 33.43 -12.17
C TRP A 341 13.60 33.51 -13.54
N LYS A 342 13.40 32.37 -14.18
CA LYS A 342 12.86 32.27 -15.51
C LYS A 342 11.37 32.66 -15.60
N TYR A 343 10.54 32.13 -14.70
CA TYR A 343 9.09 32.21 -14.80
C TYR A 343 8.45 33.30 -13.94
N TYR A 344 9.09 33.76 -12.88
CA TYR A 344 8.56 34.75 -11.96
C TYR A 344 9.27 36.09 -12.07
N VAL A 345 10.58 36.12 -12.33
CA VAL A 345 11.36 37.35 -12.40
C VAL A 345 11.47 37.91 -13.82
N HIS A 346 11.77 37.07 -14.82
CA HIS A 346 11.99 37.51 -16.22
C HIS A 346 10.76 37.36 -17.13
N ASP A 347 9.71 36.66 -16.71
CA ASP A 347 8.46 36.45 -17.45
C ASP A 347 8.68 36.05 -18.94
N GLU A 348 9.59 35.12 -19.20
CA GLU A 348 9.92 34.65 -20.56
C GLU A 348 8.72 33.99 -21.28
N THR A 349 7.59 33.85 -20.59
CA THR A 349 6.34 33.32 -21.14
C THR A 349 5.20 34.33 -21.09
N GLY A 350 5.42 35.54 -21.67
CA GLY A 350 4.34 36.52 -21.91
C GLY A 350 3.20 36.01 -22.81
N THR A 351 3.02 34.71 -22.93
CA THR A 351 2.02 34.02 -23.78
C THR A 351 1.19 32.96 -23.09
N ALA A 352 1.25 32.85 -21.78
CA ALA A 352 0.42 31.83 -21.06
C ALA A 352 -1.08 32.23 -20.94
N THR A 353 -1.49 33.44 -21.37
CA THR A 353 -2.89 33.84 -21.44
C THR A 353 -3.49 33.74 -22.86
N ASN A 354 -2.70 33.31 -23.85
CA ASN A 354 -3.15 33.09 -25.23
C ASN A 354 -2.82 31.69 -25.76
N ALA A 355 -2.75 30.68 -24.94
CA ALA A 355 -2.97 29.34 -25.42
C ALA A 355 -4.43 29.30 -25.90
N LYS A 356 -4.62 29.37 -27.23
CA LYS A 356 -5.88 28.99 -27.83
C LYS A 356 -6.29 27.70 -27.16
N PRO A 357 -7.50 27.58 -26.60
CA PRO A 357 -7.96 26.32 -26.11
C PRO A 357 -7.83 25.35 -27.28
N GLN A 358 -7.06 24.29 -27.12
CA GLN A 358 -7.26 23.13 -27.98
C GLN A 358 -8.76 22.86 -27.94
N PRO A 359 -9.38 22.51 -29.09
CA PRO A 359 -10.81 22.41 -29.18
C PRO A 359 -11.29 21.45 -28.08
N THR A 360 -11.72 22.00 -26.98
CA THR A 360 -12.56 21.32 -26.01
C THR A 360 -13.78 20.87 -26.82
N ILE A 361 -13.91 19.56 -26.96
CA ILE A 361 -15.13 18.92 -27.43
C ILE A 361 -16.28 19.61 -26.70
N GLY A 362 -17.01 20.40 -27.51
CA GLY A 362 -18.17 21.22 -27.28
C GLY A 362 -18.83 21.20 -25.89
N ARG A 363 -18.53 22.18 -25.07
CA ARG A 363 -19.55 22.77 -24.19
C ARG A 363 -20.01 24.08 -24.80
N ARG A 364 -21.03 24.01 -25.68
CA ARG A 364 -21.85 25.16 -26.01
C ARG A 364 -22.55 25.61 -24.71
N ALA A 365 -22.25 26.84 -24.33
CA ALA A 365 -23.02 27.53 -23.29
C ALA A 365 -24.50 27.59 -23.73
N SER A 366 -25.35 26.80 -23.12
CA SER A 366 -26.77 27.08 -23.09
C SER A 366 -26.96 28.23 -22.12
N GLY A 367 -27.32 29.39 -22.66
CA GLY A 367 -27.78 30.50 -21.83
C GLY A 367 -29.01 30.10 -21.03
N HIS A 368 -28.80 29.90 -19.76
CA HIS A 368 -29.86 29.85 -18.77
C HIS A 368 -29.90 31.18 -18.04
N THR A 369 -30.91 31.99 -18.34
CA THR A 369 -31.43 33.05 -17.51
C THR A 369 -31.51 32.56 -16.04
N ALA A 370 -30.97 33.37 -15.13
CA ALA A 370 -31.03 33.16 -13.70
C ALA A 370 -32.52 33.12 -13.24
N SER A 371 -33.05 31.91 -13.16
CA SER A 371 -34.31 31.66 -12.47
C SER A 371 -34.01 31.40 -11.01
N THR A 372 -34.70 32.09 -10.14
CA THR A 372 -34.78 31.96 -8.70
C THR A 372 -34.78 30.48 -8.28
N ARG A 373 -33.72 30.01 -7.60
CA ARG A 373 -33.63 28.67 -7.05
C ARG A 373 -34.56 28.56 -5.84
N SER A 374 -35.77 28.02 -6.02
CA SER A 374 -36.54 27.44 -4.93
C SER A 374 -35.75 26.23 -4.36
N ALA A 375 -35.87 26.04 -3.05
CA ALA A 375 -35.21 24.94 -2.34
C ALA A 375 -35.81 23.59 -2.78
N THR A 376 -35.23 23.00 -3.83
CA THR A 376 -35.57 21.65 -4.29
C THR A 376 -35.01 20.62 -3.32
N GLY A 377 -35.83 19.69 -2.83
CA GLY A 377 -35.44 18.62 -1.92
C GLY A 377 -34.32 17.72 -2.51
N LEU A 378 -33.51 17.07 -1.66
CA LEU A 378 -32.40 16.21 -2.06
C LEU A 378 -32.80 15.17 -3.12
N GLY A 379 -34.00 14.59 -3.02
CA GLY A 379 -34.52 13.61 -3.97
C GLY A 379 -34.72 14.17 -5.39
N GLN A 380 -35.14 15.44 -5.51
CA GLN A 380 -35.31 16.07 -6.83
C GLN A 380 -33.95 16.39 -7.48
N ARG A 381 -32.95 16.82 -6.66
CA ARG A 381 -31.57 17.04 -7.15
C ARG A 381 -30.90 15.75 -7.61
N LEU A 382 -31.09 14.64 -6.87
CA LEU A 382 -30.61 13.32 -7.26
C LEU A 382 -31.26 12.84 -8.56
N ARG A 383 -32.61 13.02 -8.69
CA ARG A 383 -33.34 12.67 -9.89
C ARG A 383 -32.85 13.48 -11.10
N GLU A 384 -32.66 14.79 -10.97
CA GLU A 384 -32.11 15.65 -12.02
C GLU A 384 -30.68 15.25 -12.41
N TYR A 385 -29.84 14.87 -11.44
CA TYR A 385 -28.47 14.43 -11.67
C TYR A 385 -28.43 13.09 -12.43
N PHE A 386 -29.19 12.09 -11.98
CA PHE A 386 -29.15 10.74 -12.57
C PHE A 386 -29.96 10.60 -13.87
N LEU A 387 -31.02 11.37 -14.08
CA LEU A 387 -31.91 11.22 -15.23
C LEU A 387 -31.84 12.38 -16.22
N SER A 388 -30.89 13.32 -16.10
CA SER A 388 -30.70 14.38 -17.10
C SER A 388 -30.27 13.78 -18.45
N PRO A 389 -30.89 14.22 -19.58
CA PRO A 389 -30.49 13.78 -20.91
C PRO A 389 -28.98 14.06 -21.16
N LEU A 390 -28.30 13.12 -21.82
CA LEU A 390 -26.88 13.20 -22.17
C LEU A 390 -26.72 13.02 -23.67
N GLU A 391 -25.90 13.86 -24.33
CA GLU A 391 -25.59 13.66 -25.75
C GLU A 391 -24.96 12.28 -25.99
N PRO A 392 -25.37 11.57 -27.07
CA PRO A 392 -24.81 10.27 -27.44
C PRO A 392 -23.29 10.32 -27.59
N ILE A 393 -22.58 9.47 -26.82
CA ILE A 393 -21.13 9.38 -26.82
C ILE A 393 -20.73 8.13 -27.62
N PRO A 394 -19.87 8.24 -28.64
CA PRO A 394 -19.42 7.11 -29.42
C PRO A 394 -18.50 6.19 -28.61
N SER A 395 -18.31 4.97 -29.12
CA SER A 395 -17.30 4.07 -28.60
C SER A 395 -15.93 4.74 -28.62
N GLU A 396 -15.14 4.48 -27.60
CA GLU A 396 -13.76 4.95 -27.55
C GLU A 396 -12.94 4.31 -28.68
N GLU A 397 -12.03 5.06 -29.26
CA GLU A 397 -11.10 4.55 -30.26
C GLU A 397 -10.30 3.38 -29.71
N ARG A 398 -10.03 2.41 -30.59
CA ARG A 398 -9.17 1.27 -30.21
C ARG A 398 -7.78 1.75 -29.81
N ILE A 399 -7.19 1.06 -28.87
CA ILE A 399 -5.81 1.32 -28.47
C ILE A 399 -4.88 0.96 -29.63
N HIS A 400 -4.03 1.89 -30.05
CA HIS A 400 -2.91 1.55 -30.93
C HIS A 400 -1.79 0.96 -30.08
N PHE A 401 -1.67 -0.39 -30.13
CA PHE A 401 -0.57 -1.09 -29.53
C PHE A 401 0.63 -1.06 -30.50
N THR A 402 1.68 -0.36 -30.11
CA THR A 402 2.85 -0.07 -30.96
C THR A 402 4.01 -1.04 -30.67
N LYS A 403 5.03 -1.04 -31.56
CA LYS A 403 6.25 -1.83 -31.31
C LYS A 403 6.92 -1.49 -29.97
N PRO A 404 7.08 -0.20 -29.58
CA PRO A 404 7.55 0.15 -28.21
C PRO A 404 6.72 -0.44 -27.07
N ASP A 405 5.37 -0.50 -27.20
CA ASP A 405 4.52 -1.13 -26.20
C ASP A 405 4.86 -2.61 -26.03
N LEU A 406 5.03 -3.33 -27.15
CA LEU A 406 5.42 -4.75 -27.12
C LEU A 406 6.80 -4.94 -26.51
N CYS A 407 7.78 -4.15 -26.94
CA CYS A 407 9.16 -4.25 -26.41
C CYS A 407 9.22 -3.99 -24.90
N LEU A 408 8.52 -2.97 -24.38
CA LEU A 408 8.49 -2.65 -22.96
C LEU A 408 7.77 -3.73 -22.15
N LEU A 409 6.60 -4.20 -22.63
CA LEU A 409 5.88 -5.28 -21.98
C LEU A 409 6.71 -6.57 -21.91
N LEU A 410 7.37 -6.94 -23.03
CA LEU A 410 8.25 -8.12 -23.05
C LEU A 410 9.47 -7.93 -22.14
N ALA A 411 10.10 -6.75 -22.13
CA ALA A 411 11.25 -6.48 -21.29
C ALA A 411 10.89 -6.59 -19.80
N ILE A 412 9.78 -5.99 -19.37
CA ILE A 412 9.29 -6.09 -17.99
C ILE A 412 8.91 -7.55 -17.66
N GLY A 413 8.18 -8.21 -18.56
CA GLY A 413 7.75 -9.60 -18.37
C GLY A 413 8.91 -10.58 -18.27
N ILE A 414 9.93 -10.48 -19.14
CA ILE A 414 11.12 -11.33 -19.09
C ILE A 414 11.92 -11.07 -17.82
N LEU A 415 12.14 -9.79 -17.47
CA LEU A 415 12.87 -9.42 -16.26
C LEU A 415 12.17 -9.93 -15.01
N TYR A 416 10.86 -9.74 -14.91
CA TYR A 416 10.07 -10.27 -13.82
C TYR A 416 10.09 -11.79 -13.77
N SER A 417 9.91 -12.47 -14.93
CA SER A 417 9.91 -13.94 -14.99
C SER A 417 11.24 -14.52 -14.54
N TYR A 418 12.37 -13.87 -14.88
CA TYR A 418 13.68 -14.29 -14.42
C TYR A 418 13.76 -14.30 -12.89
N PHE A 419 13.41 -13.18 -12.24
CA PHE A 419 13.46 -13.11 -10.77
C PHE A 419 12.39 -13.98 -10.10
N ALA A 420 11.19 -14.05 -10.67
CA ALA A 420 10.09 -14.81 -10.09
C ALA A 420 10.33 -16.34 -10.15
N LEU A 421 11.02 -16.82 -11.18
CA LEU A 421 11.36 -18.25 -11.33
C LEU A 421 12.71 -18.60 -10.71
N TYR A 422 13.57 -17.61 -10.48
CA TYR A 422 14.88 -17.84 -9.86
C TYR A 422 14.66 -18.28 -8.41
N ASP A 423 15.24 -19.39 -8.04
CA ASP A 423 15.19 -19.95 -6.68
C ASP A 423 13.76 -20.11 -6.13
N LEU A 424 12.84 -20.59 -6.98
CA LEU A 424 11.43 -20.76 -6.61
C LEU A 424 11.21 -21.90 -5.61
N GLY A 425 12.09 -22.90 -5.63
CA GLY A 425 12.06 -24.08 -4.76
C GLY A 425 12.77 -25.26 -5.38
N ASP A 426 13.09 -26.25 -4.58
CA ASP A 426 13.74 -27.46 -5.03
C ASP A 426 12.79 -28.28 -5.91
N ARG A 427 13.37 -28.93 -6.92
CA ARG A 427 12.64 -29.72 -7.94
C ARG A 427 12.51 -31.20 -7.59
N LYS A 428 13.04 -31.58 -6.44
CA LYS A 428 12.97 -32.93 -5.90
C LYS A 428 12.57 -32.84 -4.44
N ALA A 429 11.80 -33.79 -4.00
CA ALA A 429 11.45 -34.03 -2.61
C ALA A 429 11.17 -35.54 -2.49
N PRO A 430 11.27 -36.14 -1.32
CA PRO A 430 10.91 -37.54 -1.11
C PRO A 430 9.45 -37.81 -1.53
N THR A 431 9.22 -38.96 -2.17
CA THR A 431 7.90 -39.30 -2.77
C THR A 431 7.46 -40.72 -2.51
N THR A 432 8.38 -41.66 -2.25
CA THR A 432 8.04 -43.06 -2.00
C THR A 432 7.47 -43.21 -0.60
N THR A 433 6.33 -43.92 -0.47
CA THR A 433 5.63 -44.06 0.81
C THR A 433 5.84 -45.44 1.42
N TYR A 434 5.97 -45.49 2.72
CA TYR A 434 5.86 -46.66 3.55
C TYR A 434 4.61 -46.57 4.42
N ASP A 435 3.60 -47.36 4.09
CA ASP A 435 2.32 -47.34 4.79
C ASP A 435 2.31 -48.31 5.97
N MET A 436 2.00 -47.81 7.14
CA MET A 436 1.82 -48.57 8.38
C MET A 436 0.33 -48.65 8.71
N SER A 437 -0.17 -49.87 8.99
CA SER A 437 -1.56 -50.08 9.40
C SER A 437 -1.67 -51.17 10.45
N GLY A 438 -2.49 -50.92 11.49
CA GLY A 438 -2.71 -51.82 12.62
C GLY A 438 -1.92 -51.46 13.89
N GLU A 439 -2.53 -51.66 15.04
CA GLU A 439 -2.08 -51.17 16.37
C GLU A 439 -0.69 -51.63 16.84
N LEU A 440 -0.05 -52.60 16.17
CA LEU A 440 1.21 -53.19 16.57
C LEU A 440 2.31 -53.14 15.52
N GLN A 441 2.14 -52.32 14.50
CA GLN A 441 3.20 -52.20 13.50
C GLN A 441 4.37 -51.37 14.03
N ALA A 442 5.54 -51.96 14.06
CA ALA A 442 6.76 -51.32 14.53
C ALA A 442 7.87 -51.43 13.49
N ILE A 443 8.67 -50.42 13.34
CA ILE A 443 9.90 -50.37 12.56
C ILE A 443 11.05 -50.62 13.52
N GLU A 444 11.79 -51.71 13.36
CA GLU A 444 12.95 -52.05 14.19
C GLU A 444 14.23 -51.82 13.37
N LEU A 445 15.14 -51.03 13.90
CA LEU A 445 16.35 -50.59 13.20
C LEU A 445 17.59 -51.01 14.01
N GLU A 446 18.64 -51.41 13.32
CA GLU A 446 19.94 -51.69 13.88
C GLU A 446 21.00 -50.76 13.26
N PHE A 447 21.79 -50.11 14.07
CA PHE A 447 22.82 -49.15 13.61
C PHE A 447 24.23 -49.68 13.86
N PRO A 448 25.23 -49.22 13.04
CA PRO A 448 26.65 -49.51 13.29
C PRO A 448 27.10 -48.94 14.62
N GLU A 449 28.00 -49.66 15.30
CA GLU A 449 28.55 -49.24 16.62
C GLU A 449 29.35 -47.95 16.56
N ASP A 450 29.98 -47.69 15.45
CA ASP A 450 30.85 -46.50 15.18
C ASP A 450 30.05 -45.29 14.65
N ALA A 451 28.75 -45.43 14.38
CA ALA A 451 27.90 -44.36 13.83
C ALA A 451 26.49 -44.40 14.45
N LEU A 452 26.38 -44.26 15.76
CA LEU A 452 25.11 -44.25 16.46
C LEU A 452 24.31 -42.98 16.18
N PRO A 453 23.01 -43.10 15.92
CA PRO A 453 22.17 -41.93 15.61
C PRO A 453 21.91 -41.10 16.86
N VAL A 454 21.99 -39.77 16.75
CA VAL A 454 21.63 -38.79 17.77
C VAL A 454 20.40 -37.95 17.36
N THR A 455 20.08 -37.90 16.07
CA THR A 455 18.91 -37.23 15.55
C THR A 455 18.21 -38.11 14.54
N MET A 456 16.89 -38.13 14.57
CA MET A 456 16.01 -38.73 13.57
C MET A 456 15.29 -37.61 12.83
N ALA A 457 15.42 -37.55 11.52
CA ALA A 457 14.62 -36.70 10.66
C ALA A 457 13.55 -37.53 9.93
N SER A 458 12.32 -37.06 9.90
CA SER A 458 11.20 -37.72 9.25
C SER A 458 10.53 -36.83 8.23
N TYR A 459 10.07 -37.41 7.13
CA TYR A 459 9.25 -36.75 6.10
C TYR A 459 7.92 -37.49 6.00
N LEU A 460 6.79 -36.79 6.28
CA LEU A 460 5.46 -37.41 6.35
C LEU A 460 4.63 -37.14 5.09
N ALA A 461 3.77 -38.10 4.75
CA ALA A 461 2.65 -37.92 3.82
C ALA A 461 1.52 -37.04 4.44
N PRO A 462 0.39 -36.80 3.74
CA PRO A 462 -0.60 -35.77 4.05
C PRO A 462 -1.47 -36.04 5.30
N TRP A 463 -0.97 -36.76 6.27
CA TRP A 463 -1.67 -36.98 7.54
C TRP A 463 -1.39 -35.84 8.52
N HIS A 464 -2.26 -35.61 9.44
CA HIS A 464 -2.08 -34.57 10.43
C HIS A 464 -1.00 -34.94 11.41
N GLN A 465 -1.32 -35.38 12.50
CA GLN A 465 -0.49 -35.69 13.64
C GLN A 465 -0.45 -37.19 13.79
N ARG A 466 0.73 -37.76 13.94
CA ARG A 466 0.91 -39.18 14.19
C ARG A 466 1.81 -39.35 15.40
N HIS A 467 1.43 -40.29 16.24
CA HIS A 467 2.06 -40.61 17.50
C HIS A 467 2.82 -41.93 17.38
N PHE A 468 4.07 -41.90 17.80
CA PHE A 468 4.93 -43.06 17.79
C PHE A 468 5.58 -43.23 19.16
N GLY A 469 5.56 -44.43 19.70
CA GLY A 469 6.40 -44.81 20.82
C GLY A 469 7.82 -45.11 20.35
N MET A 470 8.80 -44.54 21.04
CA MET A 470 10.23 -44.74 20.78
C MET A 470 10.84 -45.59 21.83
N ASP A 471 11.43 -46.74 21.43
CA ASP A 471 12.17 -47.61 22.33
C ASP A 471 13.59 -47.83 21.83
N VAL A 472 14.53 -48.06 22.75
CA VAL A 472 15.93 -48.39 22.43
C VAL A 472 16.42 -49.58 23.22
N LYS A 473 17.48 -50.25 22.71
CA LYS A 473 18.30 -51.18 23.44
C LYS A 473 19.75 -51.17 22.98
N SER A 474 20.67 -51.50 23.88
CA SER A 474 22.12 -51.43 23.62
C SER A 474 22.64 -52.69 22.90
N ASN A 475 22.10 -53.88 23.20
CA ASN A 475 22.48 -55.14 22.61
C ASN A 475 21.24 -55.88 22.09
N ALA A 476 21.43 -56.81 21.16
CA ALA A 476 20.36 -57.58 20.55
C ALA A 476 19.52 -58.37 21.58
N GLU A 477 20.13 -58.88 22.67
CA GLU A 477 19.48 -59.70 23.69
C GLU A 477 18.86 -58.85 24.83
N ASP A 478 19.08 -57.56 24.89
CA ASP A 478 18.52 -56.67 25.87
C ASP A 478 16.99 -56.48 25.68
N SER A 479 16.27 -56.21 26.78
CA SER A 479 14.88 -55.79 26.70
C SER A 479 14.78 -54.35 26.18
N TRP A 480 13.71 -54.07 25.47
CA TRP A 480 13.42 -52.68 24.98
C TRP A 480 13.16 -51.75 26.15
N THR A 481 13.82 -50.61 26.12
CA THR A 481 13.65 -49.48 27.05
C THR A 481 12.86 -48.38 26.39
N TYR A 482 11.70 -48.03 26.93
CA TYR A 482 10.86 -46.96 26.41
C TYR A 482 11.45 -45.60 26.72
N LEU A 483 11.69 -44.79 25.68
CA LEU A 483 12.20 -43.44 25.81
C LEU A 483 11.11 -42.40 25.98
N GLY A 484 10.00 -42.56 25.25
CA GLY A 484 8.92 -41.64 25.27
C GLY A 484 8.08 -41.70 23.99
N GLU A 485 7.01 -40.91 23.95
CA GLU A 485 6.20 -40.71 22.78
C GLU A 485 6.74 -39.56 21.96
N ILE A 486 6.83 -39.74 20.64
CA ILE A 486 7.15 -38.69 19.68
C ILE A 486 5.91 -38.37 18.85
N ILE A 487 5.76 -37.08 18.55
CA ILE A 487 4.64 -36.58 17.76
C ILE A 487 5.20 -36.05 16.45
N LEU A 488 4.87 -36.70 15.35
CA LEU A 488 5.20 -36.24 14.00
C LEU A 488 3.98 -35.49 13.44
N ASN A 489 4.14 -34.20 13.14
CA ASN A 489 3.04 -33.33 12.73
C ASN A 489 3.36 -32.48 11.48
N ASN A 490 4.56 -32.57 10.95
CA ASN A 490 4.98 -31.87 9.77
C ASN A 490 4.65 -32.66 8.51
N VAL A 491 3.87 -32.07 7.60
CA VAL A 491 3.36 -32.68 6.39
C VAL A 491 4.10 -32.13 5.18
N PHE A 492 4.70 -32.99 4.35
CA PHE A 492 5.55 -32.63 3.20
C PHE A 492 6.68 -31.65 3.58
N THR A 493 7.25 -31.85 4.76
CA THR A 493 8.44 -31.14 5.22
C THR A 493 9.19 -32.03 6.22
N TRP A 494 10.48 -31.76 6.40
CA TRP A 494 11.28 -32.50 7.33
C TRP A 494 11.00 -32.06 8.78
N GLN A 495 10.98 -33.03 9.69
CA GLN A 495 10.89 -32.80 11.14
C GLN A 495 12.00 -33.57 11.85
N ASP A 496 12.85 -32.87 12.60
CA ASP A 496 13.90 -33.46 13.40
C ASP A 496 13.40 -33.79 14.80
N VAL A 497 13.85 -34.93 15.29
CA VAL A 497 13.65 -35.39 16.66
C VAL A 497 15.01 -35.70 17.25
N SER A 498 15.40 -35.02 18.33
CA SER A 498 16.65 -35.31 19.08
C SER A 498 16.50 -36.57 19.89
N LEU A 499 17.16 -37.64 19.47
CA LEU A 499 17.22 -38.89 20.19
C LEU A 499 18.01 -38.74 21.49
N GLN A 500 19.01 -37.85 21.53
CA GLN A 500 19.80 -37.56 22.70
C GLN A 500 19.00 -36.86 23.80
N ASP A 501 18.12 -35.92 23.43
CA ASP A 501 17.23 -35.27 24.38
C ASP A 501 16.22 -36.24 24.97
N LEU A 502 15.66 -37.16 24.14
CA LEU A 502 14.79 -38.21 24.61
C LEU A 502 15.48 -39.16 25.60
N LEU A 503 16.70 -39.59 25.28
CA LEU A 503 17.53 -40.42 26.21
C LEU A 503 17.79 -39.69 27.54
N THR A 504 18.14 -38.40 27.48
CA THR A 504 18.39 -37.58 28.66
C THR A 504 17.12 -37.48 29.50
N GLN A 505 15.99 -37.16 28.92
CA GLN A 505 14.70 -37.07 29.62
C GLN A 505 14.26 -38.41 30.21
N ALA A 506 14.43 -39.52 29.49
CA ALA A 506 14.13 -40.85 29.99
C ALA A 506 15.00 -41.26 31.18
N THR A 507 16.27 -40.84 31.18
CA THR A 507 17.21 -41.05 32.30
C THR A 507 16.83 -40.21 33.51
N GLU A 508 16.49 -38.93 33.32
CA GLU A 508 16.04 -38.05 34.42
C GLU A 508 14.74 -38.54 35.06
N ASN A 509 13.84 -39.12 34.24
CA ASN A 509 12.57 -39.67 34.69
C ASN A 509 12.71 -41.08 35.32
N GLY A 510 13.92 -41.69 35.32
CA GLY A 510 14.20 -43.02 35.87
C GLY A 510 13.61 -44.16 35.02
N THR A 511 13.27 -43.94 33.78
CA THR A 511 12.76 -44.94 32.83
C THR A 511 13.86 -45.60 31.99
N SER A 512 15.03 -45.01 31.93
CA SER A 512 16.22 -45.53 31.24
C SER A 512 17.47 -45.46 32.12
N ASP A 513 18.39 -46.42 31.95
CA ASP A 513 19.71 -46.41 32.56
C ASP A 513 20.66 -45.49 31.77
N MET A 514 21.64 -44.87 32.44
CA MET A 514 22.66 -44.00 31.77
C MET A 514 23.50 -44.74 30.72
N SER A 515 23.42 -46.08 30.61
CA SER A 515 24.15 -46.92 29.68
C SER A 515 23.33 -47.24 28.40
N ALA A 516 22.12 -46.81 28.29
CA ALA A 516 21.29 -47.07 27.07
C ALA A 516 21.86 -46.33 25.86
N THR A 517 21.98 -47.05 24.75
CA THR A 517 22.49 -46.48 23.47
C THR A 517 21.43 -46.61 22.38
N THR A 518 21.56 -45.82 21.35
CA THR A 518 20.68 -45.81 20.19
C THR A 518 21.06 -46.86 19.13
N ARG A 519 21.81 -47.93 19.48
CA ARG A 519 22.22 -48.96 18.52
C ARG A 519 21.06 -49.73 17.94
N TYR A 520 20.08 -50.09 18.76
CA TYR A 520 18.80 -50.66 18.34
C TYR A 520 17.68 -49.68 18.68
N LEU A 521 16.90 -49.33 17.68
CA LEU A 521 15.81 -48.38 17.82
C LEU A 521 14.52 -49.02 17.32
N ARG A 522 13.42 -48.88 18.05
CA ARG A 522 12.09 -49.33 17.63
C ARG A 522 11.16 -48.12 17.66
N LEU A 523 10.52 -47.91 16.52
CA LEU A 523 9.49 -46.92 16.30
C LEU A 523 8.15 -47.63 16.19
N SER A 524 7.30 -47.51 17.20
CA SER A 524 6.01 -48.20 17.28
C SER A 524 4.88 -47.22 17.05
N LEU A 525 4.02 -47.47 16.05
CA LEU A 525 2.85 -46.64 15.75
C LEU A 525 1.80 -46.82 16.86
N THR A 526 1.33 -45.72 17.46
CA THR A 526 0.27 -45.70 18.48
C THR A 526 -1.08 -45.31 17.89
N ASP A 527 -1.11 -44.73 16.72
CA ASP A 527 -2.31 -44.45 15.93
C ASP A 527 -2.73 -45.67 15.07
N ASN A 528 -3.90 -45.59 14.42
CA ASN A 528 -4.43 -46.72 13.60
C ASN A 528 -3.67 -46.92 12.29
N ASP A 529 -3.14 -45.84 11.71
CA ASP A 529 -2.40 -45.86 10.46
C ASP A 529 -1.39 -44.67 10.39
N ALA A 530 -0.34 -44.85 9.64
CA ALA A 530 0.58 -43.77 9.25
C ALA A 530 1.19 -44.03 7.88
N SER A 531 1.54 -42.98 7.18
CA SER A 531 2.26 -43.02 5.90
C SER A 531 3.54 -42.20 6.05
N LEU A 532 4.66 -42.86 6.25
CA LEU A 532 5.99 -42.23 6.26
C LEU A 532 6.53 -42.24 4.84
N ILE A 533 7.21 -41.18 4.47
CA ILE A 533 7.85 -41.07 3.12
C ILE A 533 9.33 -41.40 3.26
N GLU A 534 10.05 -40.75 4.18
CA GLU A 534 11.49 -40.97 4.32
C GLU A 534 11.89 -40.81 5.79
N LEU A 535 12.83 -41.62 6.24
CA LEU A 535 13.51 -41.48 7.52
C LEU A 535 15.02 -41.31 7.29
N VAL A 536 15.60 -40.31 7.92
CA VAL A 536 17.04 -40.05 7.90
C VAL A 536 17.56 -39.97 9.32
N PHE A 537 18.65 -40.64 9.59
CA PHE A 537 19.31 -40.63 10.91
C PHE A 537 20.68 -39.96 10.80
N LEU A 538 21.01 -39.11 11.76
CA LEU A 538 22.28 -38.38 11.82
C LEU A 538 23.09 -38.81 13.05
N ASP A 539 24.40 -39.01 12.83
CA ASP A 539 25.37 -39.26 13.90
C ASP A 539 25.71 -37.96 14.66
N ALA A 540 26.57 -38.05 15.67
CA ALA A 540 27.02 -36.91 16.48
C ALA A 540 27.81 -35.86 15.65
N ASN A 541 28.30 -36.19 14.47
CA ASN A 541 29.00 -35.28 13.56
C ASN A 541 28.08 -34.66 12.52
N GLY A 542 26.79 -35.01 12.53
CA GLY A 542 25.81 -34.57 11.53
C GLY A 542 25.86 -35.36 10.20
N ASN A 543 26.59 -36.47 10.12
CA ASN A 543 26.60 -37.34 8.95
C ASN A 543 25.39 -38.27 8.96
N ILE A 544 24.89 -38.59 7.76
CA ILE A 544 23.81 -39.57 7.61
C ILE A 544 24.34 -40.98 7.97
N THR A 545 23.69 -41.62 8.94
CA THR A 545 23.92 -43.01 9.30
C THR A 545 22.74 -43.86 8.84
N ARG A 546 23.05 -44.93 8.06
CA ARG A 546 22.02 -45.82 7.52
C ARG A 546 21.89 -47.06 8.39
N PRO A 547 20.69 -47.50 8.74
CA PRO A 547 20.48 -48.76 9.48
C PRO A 547 21.08 -49.95 8.72
N LEU A 548 21.67 -50.90 9.42
CA LEU A 548 22.23 -52.16 8.85
C LEU A 548 21.17 -53.00 8.15
N ASN A 549 19.94 -52.91 8.63
CA ASN A 549 18.80 -53.62 8.11
C ASN A 549 17.84 -52.75 7.26
N ALA A 550 18.34 -51.61 6.72
CA ALA A 550 17.57 -50.70 5.88
C ALA A 550 16.87 -51.40 4.70
N ASP A 551 17.45 -52.45 4.16
CA ASP A 551 16.89 -53.23 3.04
C ASP A 551 15.56 -53.96 3.39
N THR A 552 15.23 -54.04 4.67
CA THR A 552 13.92 -54.55 5.15
C THR A 552 12.82 -53.51 4.92
N TYR A 553 13.17 -52.25 4.86
CA TYR A 553 12.28 -51.09 4.70
C TYR A 553 12.73 -50.22 3.51
N PRO A 554 12.76 -50.77 2.28
CA PRO A 554 13.47 -50.14 1.16
C PRO A 554 12.89 -48.74 0.80
N THR A 555 11.60 -48.52 0.96
CA THR A 555 10.96 -47.22 0.67
C THR A 555 11.08 -46.18 1.77
N LEU A 556 11.70 -46.50 2.91
CA LEU A 556 11.97 -45.53 4.00
C LEU A 556 13.39 -44.95 3.96
N PHE A 557 14.26 -45.49 3.09
CA PHE A 557 15.68 -45.14 3.08
C PHE A 557 16.22 -45.01 1.66
N ASP A 558 15.37 -44.84 0.66
CA ASP A 558 15.76 -44.78 -0.78
C ASP A 558 16.01 -43.34 -1.31
N GLU A 559 15.53 -42.34 -0.57
CA GLU A 559 15.64 -40.94 -0.95
C GLU A 559 16.40 -40.10 0.11
N SER A 560 17.23 -40.72 0.96
CA SER A 560 17.98 -40.07 2.04
C SER A 560 18.95 -38.99 1.58
N ASP A 561 19.40 -39.01 0.33
CA ASP A 561 20.19 -37.97 -0.33
C ASP A 561 19.43 -36.66 -0.55
N LEU A 562 18.10 -36.67 -0.41
CA LEU A 562 17.27 -35.47 -0.47
C LEU A 562 17.12 -34.74 0.88
N TYR A 563 17.70 -35.27 1.95
CA TYR A 563 17.76 -34.57 3.23
C TYR A 563 18.62 -33.30 3.09
N PRO A 564 18.10 -32.10 3.40
CA PRO A 564 18.81 -30.87 3.16
C PRO A 564 19.88 -30.58 4.23
N GLU A 565 21.02 -30.05 3.86
CA GLU A 565 22.03 -29.56 4.82
C GLU A 565 21.45 -28.46 5.73
N ARG A 566 20.44 -27.71 5.24
CA ARG A 566 19.78 -26.63 5.95
C ARG A 566 18.32 -26.50 5.53
N TYR A 567 17.42 -26.38 6.50
CA TYR A 567 16.02 -26.06 6.24
C TYR A 567 15.86 -24.63 5.78
N SER A 568 15.08 -24.45 4.70
CA SER A 568 14.78 -23.15 4.13
C SER A 568 13.46 -23.20 3.36
N PHE A 569 12.98 -22.06 2.89
CA PHE A 569 11.83 -22.00 2.00
C PHE A 569 12.00 -22.83 0.72
N ARG A 570 13.24 -23.18 0.33
CA ARG A 570 13.52 -23.96 -0.88
C ARG A 570 13.07 -25.39 -0.79
N ASN A 571 13.17 -26.00 0.38
CA ASN A 571 12.96 -27.45 0.60
C ASN A 571 11.80 -27.76 1.54
N SER A 572 11.07 -26.75 2.01
CA SER A 572 9.96 -26.90 2.95
C SER A 572 8.75 -26.11 2.53
N MET A 573 7.58 -26.52 2.99
CA MET A 573 6.39 -25.69 2.98
C MET A 573 6.52 -24.57 4.00
N TYR A 574 5.93 -23.43 3.71
CA TYR A 574 5.83 -22.32 4.67
C TYR A 574 4.52 -21.57 4.46
N PHE A 575 4.06 -20.84 5.48
CA PHE A 575 2.81 -20.12 5.47
C PHE A 575 1.63 -21.06 5.14
N ASP A 576 0.69 -20.66 4.30
CA ASP A 576 -0.51 -21.43 3.94
C ASP A 576 -0.27 -22.56 2.92
N GLU A 577 0.97 -22.80 2.50
CA GLU A 577 1.30 -23.90 1.57
C GLU A 577 0.89 -25.25 2.14
N ILE A 578 1.04 -25.43 3.46
CA ILE A 578 0.68 -26.64 4.17
C ILE A 578 -0.81 -27.02 3.99
N TYR A 579 -1.69 -26.06 3.80
CA TYR A 579 -3.10 -26.28 3.56
C TYR A 579 -3.40 -26.51 2.08
N HIS A 580 -2.89 -25.66 1.21
CA HIS A 580 -3.28 -25.62 -0.19
C HIS A 580 -2.52 -26.62 -1.06
N ALA A 581 -1.21 -26.77 -0.86
CA ALA A 581 -0.43 -27.75 -1.60
C ALA A 581 -0.72 -29.20 -1.13
N ARG A 582 -0.97 -29.38 0.16
CA ARG A 582 -1.48 -30.66 0.68
C ARG A 582 -2.81 -31.03 0.01
N THR A 583 -3.77 -30.14 -0.03
CA THR A 583 -5.07 -30.41 -0.69
C THR A 583 -4.91 -30.65 -2.19
N ALA A 584 -3.93 -30.02 -2.84
CA ALA A 584 -3.60 -30.34 -4.24
C ALA A 584 -3.15 -31.80 -4.40
N TYR A 585 -2.34 -32.31 -3.48
CA TYR A 585 -1.97 -33.74 -3.43
C TYR A 585 -3.18 -34.62 -3.20
N GLU A 586 -4.03 -34.28 -2.22
CA GLU A 586 -5.27 -35.02 -1.92
C GLU A 586 -6.18 -35.13 -3.16
N PHE A 587 -6.34 -34.06 -3.93
CA PHE A 587 -7.12 -34.05 -5.17
C PHE A 587 -6.56 -35.01 -6.22
N LEU A 588 -5.23 -35.08 -6.36
CA LEU A 588 -4.58 -35.95 -7.34
C LEU A 588 -4.68 -37.43 -6.97
N HIS A 589 -4.76 -37.72 -5.65
CA HIS A 589 -4.80 -39.12 -5.17
C HIS A 589 -6.20 -39.57 -4.73
N GLY A 590 -7.22 -38.69 -4.89
CA GLY A 590 -8.60 -39.01 -4.50
C GLY A 590 -8.79 -39.23 -3.01
N LEU A 591 -8.00 -38.58 -2.18
CA LEU A 591 -8.06 -38.64 -0.73
C LEU A 591 -9.11 -37.67 -0.18
N PRO A 592 -9.64 -37.92 1.04
CA PRO A 592 -10.56 -37.00 1.69
C PRO A 592 -9.92 -35.61 1.85
N THR A 593 -10.70 -34.59 1.49
CA THR A 593 -10.19 -33.19 1.44
C THR A 593 -10.09 -32.60 2.83
N TYR A 594 -8.89 -32.25 3.26
CA TYR A 594 -8.63 -31.62 4.55
C TYR A 594 -9.00 -30.14 4.61
N GLU A 595 -8.45 -29.32 3.69
CA GLU A 595 -8.76 -27.89 3.69
C GLU A 595 -10.05 -27.62 2.92
N ASN A 596 -11.13 -27.41 3.67
CA ASN A 596 -12.49 -27.22 3.17
C ASN A 596 -13.05 -25.80 3.45
N THR A 597 -12.23 -24.86 3.92
CA THR A 597 -12.65 -23.48 4.27
C THR A 597 -12.69 -22.53 3.09
N HIS A 598 -12.25 -22.97 1.91
CA HIS A 598 -12.24 -22.21 0.67
C HIS A 598 -12.68 -23.07 -0.52
N PRO A 599 -13.27 -22.47 -1.58
CA PRO A 599 -13.64 -23.17 -2.80
C PRO A 599 -12.44 -23.87 -3.46
N PRO A 600 -12.67 -24.94 -4.27
CA PRO A 600 -11.60 -25.83 -4.74
C PRO A 600 -10.72 -25.30 -5.86
N LEU A 601 -11.20 -24.39 -6.74
CA LEU A 601 -10.54 -24.08 -8.02
C LEU A 601 -9.09 -23.55 -7.87
N GLY A 602 -8.81 -22.72 -6.86
CA GLY A 602 -7.46 -22.26 -6.59
C GLY A 602 -6.49 -23.40 -6.32
N LYS A 603 -6.94 -24.40 -5.56
CA LYS A 603 -6.16 -25.61 -5.24
C LYS A 603 -6.01 -26.54 -6.45
N ILE A 604 -6.99 -26.55 -7.38
CA ILE A 604 -6.89 -27.30 -8.65
C ILE A 604 -5.75 -26.74 -9.52
N PHE A 605 -5.54 -25.41 -9.52
CA PHE A 605 -4.38 -24.84 -10.23
C PHE A 605 -3.05 -25.26 -9.60
N ILE A 606 -2.99 -25.33 -8.26
CA ILE A 606 -1.79 -25.87 -7.58
C ILE A 606 -1.60 -27.34 -7.95
N ALA A 607 -2.68 -28.14 -7.92
CA ALA A 607 -2.65 -29.55 -8.31
C ALA A 607 -2.14 -29.76 -9.74
N LEU A 608 -2.47 -28.87 -10.67
CA LEU A 608 -1.93 -28.95 -12.05
C LEU A 608 -0.40 -28.79 -12.05
N GLY A 609 0.15 -27.90 -11.24
CA GLY A 609 1.60 -27.72 -11.10
C GLY A 609 2.27 -28.97 -10.49
N VAL A 610 1.66 -29.52 -9.43
CA VAL A 610 2.12 -30.77 -8.79
C VAL A 610 2.04 -31.95 -9.76
N ALA A 611 0.98 -32.07 -10.55
CA ALA A 611 0.81 -33.13 -11.54
C ALA A 611 1.90 -33.13 -12.65
N ILE A 612 2.38 -31.93 -13.03
CA ILE A 612 3.37 -31.77 -14.09
C ILE A 612 4.81 -31.89 -13.56
N PHE A 613 5.10 -31.33 -12.40
CA PHE A 613 6.44 -31.17 -11.88
C PHE A 613 6.75 -31.99 -10.62
N GLY A 614 5.78 -32.74 -10.11
CA GLY A 614 5.90 -33.54 -8.89
C GLY A 614 5.51 -32.77 -7.61
N MET A 615 5.35 -33.54 -6.52
CA MET A 615 5.04 -33.02 -5.18
C MET A 615 6.32 -32.49 -4.52
N ASN A 616 6.77 -31.33 -4.95
CA ASN A 616 7.98 -30.64 -4.47
C ASN A 616 7.78 -29.13 -4.47
N PRO A 617 8.63 -28.35 -3.78
CA PRO A 617 8.48 -26.90 -3.65
C PRO A 617 8.32 -26.15 -4.97
N PHE A 618 9.05 -26.52 -6.01
CA PHE A 618 8.87 -25.94 -7.34
C PHE A 618 7.49 -26.29 -7.92
N GLY A 619 7.07 -27.55 -7.80
CA GLY A 619 5.83 -28.05 -8.38
C GLY A 619 4.59 -27.35 -7.82
N TRP A 620 4.50 -27.15 -6.50
CA TRP A 620 3.33 -26.48 -5.95
C TRP A 620 3.34 -24.97 -6.10
N ARG A 621 4.50 -24.30 -6.36
CA ARG A 621 4.59 -22.84 -6.52
C ARG A 621 4.47 -22.36 -7.95
N ILE A 622 4.87 -23.18 -8.95
CA ILE A 622 5.04 -22.73 -10.34
C ILE A 622 3.77 -22.12 -10.94
N MET A 623 2.59 -22.68 -10.64
CA MET A 623 1.35 -22.16 -11.19
C MET A 623 1.01 -20.78 -10.64
N GLY A 624 1.24 -20.51 -9.35
CA GLY A 624 1.10 -19.17 -8.75
C GLY A 624 2.00 -18.17 -9.47
N THR A 625 3.26 -18.53 -9.73
CA THR A 625 4.22 -17.70 -10.45
C THR A 625 3.78 -17.41 -11.89
N LEU A 626 3.28 -18.41 -12.61
CA LEU A 626 2.76 -18.22 -13.98
C LEU A 626 1.54 -17.29 -14.02
N PHE A 627 0.64 -17.39 -13.06
CA PHE A 627 -0.49 -16.45 -12.93
C PHE A 627 -0.01 -15.04 -12.60
N GLY A 628 1.02 -14.89 -11.77
CA GLY A 628 1.67 -13.60 -11.49
C GLY A 628 2.24 -12.94 -12.76
N ILE A 629 2.94 -13.73 -13.59
CA ILE A 629 3.44 -13.26 -14.90
C ILE A 629 2.28 -12.87 -15.81
N ALA A 630 1.19 -13.66 -15.82
CA ALA A 630 0.01 -13.42 -16.64
C ALA A 630 -0.80 -12.17 -16.22
N MET A 631 -0.63 -11.65 -15.01
CA MET A 631 -1.22 -10.37 -14.58
C MET A 631 -0.63 -9.17 -15.33
N LEU A 632 0.66 -9.21 -15.68
CA LEU A 632 1.40 -8.08 -16.25
C LEU A 632 0.79 -7.55 -17.57
N PRO A 633 0.43 -8.39 -18.55
CA PRO A 633 -0.27 -7.93 -19.74
C PRO A 633 -1.57 -7.18 -19.46
N PHE A 634 -2.38 -7.66 -18.50
CA PHE A 634 -3.64 -7.00 -18.15
C PHE A 634 -3.41 -5.63 -17.52
N ILE A 635 -2.45 -5.49 -16.62
CA ILE A 635 -2.08 -4.20 -16.00
C ILE A 635 -1.55 -3.24 -17.07
N TYR A 636 -0.67 -3.71 -17.97
CA TYR A 636 -0.15 -2.90 -19.06
C TYR A 636 -1.27 -2.39 -19.97
N LEU A 637 -2.12 -3.30 -20.44
CA LEU A 637 -3.23 -2.98 -21.35
C LEU A 637 -4.26 -2.06 -20.70
N LEU A 638 -4.57 -2.26 -19.41
CA LEU A 638 -5.45 -1.39 -18.65
C LEU A 638 -4.85 0.01 -18.52
N GLY A 639 -3.57 0.11 -18.12
CA GLY A 639 -2.84 1.36 -18.03
C GLY A 639 -2.78 2.10 -19.37
N LYS A 640 -2.49 1.36 -20.46
CA LYS A 640 -2.47 1.91 -21.82
C LYS A 640 -3.85 2.41 -22.26
N LYS A 641 -4.91 1.67 -21.95
CA LYS A 641 -6.27 2.04 -22.30
C LYS A 641 -6.76 3.28 -21.54
N MET A 642 -6.43 3.37 -20.26
CA MET A 642 -6.82 4.50 -19.42
C MET A 642 -6.06 5.79 -19.76
N THR A 643 -4.75 5.69 -20.02
CA THR A 643 -3.87 6.86 -20.18
C THR A 643 -3.58 7.21 -21.64
N ARG A 644 -3.74 6.27 -22.57
CA ARG A 644 -3.31 6.32 -23.97
C ARG A 644 -1.82 6.67 -24.14
N ASN A 645 -1.04 6.41 -23.11
CA ASN A 645 0.37 6.79 -23.01
C ASN A 645 1.23 5.55 -22.73
N THR A 646 2.21 5.26 -23.60
CA THR A 646 3.13 4.12 -23.49
C THR A 646 4.00 4.16 -22.23
N PRO A 647 4.70 5.27 -21.89
CA PRO A 647 5.46 5.40 -20.66
C PRO A 647 4.64 5.18 -19.39
N ALA A 648 3.40 5.72 -19.33
CA ALA A 648 2.54 5.55 -18.16
C ALA A 648 2.09 4.10 -18.00
N ALA A 649 1.75 3.41 -19.09
CA ALA A 649 1.40 1.99 -19.07
C ALA A 649 2.58 1.12 -18.63
N ALA A 650 3.78 1.40 -19.16
CA ALA A 650 5.00 0.69 -18.79
C ALA A 650 5.36 0.92 -17.31
N LEU A 651 5.24 2.16 -16.81
CA LEU A 651 5.50 2.48 -15.40
C LEU A 651 4.51 1.76 -14.47
N ALA A 652 3.22 1.76 -14.80
CA ALA A 652 2.21 1.05 -14.00
C ALA A 652 2.49 -0.45 -13.96
N CYS A 653 2.83 -1.06 -15.10
CA CYS A 653 3.19 -2.47 -15.19
C CYS A 653 4.47 -2.78 -14.40
N PHE A 654 5.49 -1.94 -14.50
CA PHE A 654 6.76 -2.10 -13.79
C PHE A 654 6.57 -2.00 -12.27
N LEU A 655 5.85 -0.98 -11.80
CA LEU A 655 5.57 -0.83 -10.36
C LEU A 655 4.78 -2.00 -9.80
N PHE A 656 3.81 -2.53 -10.56
CA PHE A 656 3.05 -3.70 -10.16
C PHE A 656 3.92 -4.97 -10.17
N ALA A 657 4.75 -5.18 -11.21
CA ALA A 657 5.61 -6.34 -11.34
C ALA A 657 6.58 -6.48 -10.16
N PHE A 658 7.18 -5.34 -9.72
CA PHE A 658 8.18 -5.29 -8.66
C PHE A 658 7.62 -4.77 -7.33
N ASP A 659 6.29 -4.75 -7.17
CA ASP A 659 5.66 -4.60 -5.86
C ASP A 659 6.00 -5.80 -4.99
N PHE A 660 6.42 -5.54 -3.75
CA PHE A 660 6.90 -6.59 -2.85
C PHE A 660 5.82 -7.64 -2.56
N MET A 661 4.58 -7.24 -2.34
CA MET A 661 3.48 -8.16 -2.07
C MET A 661 3.16 -9.02 -3.30
N HIS A 662 3.10 -8.42 -4.50
CA HIS A 662 2.89 -9.16 -5.75
C HIS A 662 3.99 -10.20 -5.95
N PHE A 663 5.27 -9.79 -5.82
CA PHE A 663 6.40 -10.68 -6.01
C PHE A 663 6.39 -11.85 -5.01
N THR A 664 6.13 -11.59 -3.73
CA THR A 664 6.14 -12.62 -2.68
C THR A 664 4.93 -13.56 -2.83
N GLN A 665 3.72 -13.02 -2.96
CA GLN A 665 2.48 -13.83 -3.04
C GLN A 665 2.45 -14.74 -4.28
N THR A 666 3.04 -14.34 -5.38
CA THR A 666 3.08 -15.17 -6.59
C THR A 666 4.11 -16.31 -6.52
N ARG A 667 4.96 -16.33 -5.49
CA ARG A 667 5.98 -17.36 -5.26
C ARG A 667 5.64 -18.33 -4.12
N ILE A 668 4.44 -18.20 -3.57
CA ILE A 668 3.90 -19.08 -2.52
C ILE A 668 2.69 -19.82 -3.08
N ALA A 669 2.50 -21.08 -2.72
CA ALA A 669 1.33 -21.85 -3.12
C ALA A 669 0.08 -21.47 -2.30
N THR A 670 -0.40 -20.25 -2.51
CA THR A 670 -1.65 -19.74 -1.92
C THR A 670 -2.71 -19.51 -3.00
N ILE A 671 -3.98 -19.52 -2.61
CA ILE A 671 -5.10 -19.32 -3.54
C ILE A 671 -5.32 -17.84 -3.88
N ASP A 672 -4.69 -16.91 -3.16
CA ASP A 672 -4.87 -15.47 -3.30
C ASP A 672 -4.37 -14.93 -4.65
N VAL A 673 -3.35 -15.54 -5.21
CA VAL A 673 -2.81 -15.15 -6.52
C VAL A 673 -3.82 -15.38 -7.64
N TYR A 674 -4.57 -16.50 -7.61
CA TYR A 674 -5.53 -16.84 -8.65
C TYR A 674 -6.73 -15.90 -8.64
N ILE A 675 -7.31 -15.62 -7.45
CA ILE A 675 -8.42 -14.66 -7.36
C ILE A 675 -7.97 -13.26 -7.78
N THR A 676 -6.75 -12.84 -7.43
CA THR A 676 -6.21 -11.53 -7.82
C THR A 676 -6.07 -11.42 -9.33
N PHE A 677 -5.58 -12.46 -10.02
CA PHE A 677 -5.52 -12.50 -11.47
C PHE A 677 -6.92 -12.34 -12.09
N PHE A 678 -7.91 -13.09 -11.61
CA PHE A 678 -9.27 -13.03 -12.14
C PHE A 678 -9.93 -11.66 -11.84
N VAL A 679 -9.65 -11.04 -10.69
CA VAL A 679 -10.13 -9.67 -10.40
C VAL A 679 -9.55 -8.67 -11.39
N ILE A 680 -8.26 -8.70 -11.65
CA ILE A 680 -7.61 -7.81 -12.62
C ILE A 680 -8.23 -8.02 -14.03
N ALA A 681 -8.36 -9.27 -14.46
CA ALA A 681 -8.89 -9.62 -15.76
C ALA A 681 -10.36 -9.19 -15.93
N MET A 682 -11.25 -9.47 -14.95
CA MET A 682 -12.64 -9.10 -15.05
C MET A 682 -12.88 -7.59 -15.06
N TYR A 683 -12.09 -6.81 -14.28
CA TYR A 683 -12.17 -5.35 -14.33
C TYR A 683 -11.60 -4.78 -15.61
N TYR A 684 -10.54 -5.38 -16.20
CA TYR A 684 -10.06 -5.02 -17.52
C TYR A 684 -11.16 -5.22 -18.58
N PHE A 685 -11.83 -6.37 -18.60
CA PHE A 685 -12.90 -6.66 -19.54
C PHE A 685 -14.14 -5.77 -19.31
N MET A 686 -14.51 -5.51 -18.07
CA MET A 686 -15.60 -4.58 -17.74
C MET A 686 -15.27 -3.15 -18.21
N TYR A 687 -14.04 -2.67 -18.00
CA TYR A 687 -13.62 -1.37 -18.51
C TYR A 687 -13.66 -1.32 -20.04
N TYR A 688 -13.23 -2.42 -20.69
CA TYR A 688 -13.31 -2.54 -22.14
C TYR A 688 -14.76 -2.47 -22.62
N TYR A 689 -15.69 -3.19 -21.99
CA TYR A 689 -17.12 -3.10 -22.25
C TYR A 689 -17.67 -1.68 -22.06
N CYS A 690 -17.37 -1.04 -20.93
CA CYS A 690 -17.81 0.31 -20.62
C CYS A 690 -17.28 1.39 -21.60
N SER A 691 -16.18 1.10 -22.30
CA SER A 691 -15.64 1.98 -23.36
C SER A 691 -16.36 1.83 -24.71
N MET A 692 -17.27 0.86 -24.85
CA MET A 692 -18.03 0.61 -26.09
C MET A 692 -19.44 1.18 -25.98
N SER A 693 -20.01 1.61 -27.12
CA SER A 693 -21.40 1.97 -27.25
C SER A 693 -22.11 0.98 -28.14
N PHE A 694 -23.16 0.35 -27.68
CA PHE A 694 -23.95 -0.54 -28.53
C PHE A 694 -24.80 0.19 -29.59
N TYR A 695 -24.76 1.52 -29.60
CA TYR A 695 -25.40 2.31 -30.64
C TYR A 695 -24.59 2.35 -31.93
N ASP A 696 -23.27 2.39 -31.86
CA ASP A 696 -22.35 2.42 -32.99
C ASP A 696 -21.60 1.10 -33.23
N THR A 697 -21.53 0.26 -32.21
CA THR A 697 -20.86 -1.05 -32.26
C THR A 697 -21.91 -2.16 -32.38
N PRO A 698 -21.71 -3.20 -33.24
CA PRO A 698 -22.59 -4.36 -33.28
C PRO A 698 -22.72 -5.04 -31.90
N LEU A 699 -23.95 -5.36 -31.50
CA LEU A 699 -24.25 -5.85 -30.15
C LEU A 699 -23.41 -7.09 -29.75
N TYR A 700 -23.22 -8.06 -30.66
CA TYR A 700 -22.42 -9.25 -30.41
C TYR A 700 -20.95 -8.96 -30.07
N LYS A 701 -20.37 -7.86 -30.59
CA LYS A 701 -19.01 -7.45 -30.27
C LYS A 701 -18.90 -6.87 -28.85
N THR A 702 -19.97 -6.27 -28.31
CA THR A 702 -20.01 -5.80 -26.93
C THR A 702 -20.15 -6.95 -25.95
N PHE A 703 -20.72 -8.09 -26.38
CA PHE A 703 -20.88 -9.29 -25.59
C PHE A 703 -19.56 -10.02 -25.34
N VAL A 704 -18.56 -9.89 -26.22
CA VAL A 704 -17.27 -10.57 -26.04
C VAL A 704 -16.58 -10.14 -24.73
N PRO A 705 -16.26 -8.85 -24.50
CA PRO A 705 -15.65 -8.44 -23.23
C PRO A 705 -16.59 -8.68 -22.02
N LEU A 706 -17.89 -8.51 -22.21
CA LEU A 706 -18.86 -8.72 -21.13
C LEU A 706 -18.93 -10.21 -20.72
N GLY A 707 -18.90 -11.14 -21.67
CA GLY A 707 -18.86 -12.59 -21.39
C GLY A 707 -17.54 -13.03 -20.74
N LEU A 708 -16.39 -12.54 -21.25
CA LEU A 708 -15.10 -12.80 -20.62
C LEU A 708 -15.03 -12.28 -19.18
N CYS A 709 -15.65 -11.11 -18.92
CA CYS A 709 -15.79 -10.57 -17.58
C CYS A 709 -16.55 -11.53 -16.66
N GLY A 710 -17.71 -12.05 -17.12
CA GLY A 710 -18.51 -13.00 -16.33
C GLY A 710 -17.81 -14.34 -16.09
N ILE A 711 -17.09 -14.88 -17.09
CA ILE A 711 -16.26 -16.08 -16.94
C ILE A 711 -15.16 -15.85 -15.89
N CYS A 712 -14.41 -14.75 -15.99
CA CYS A 712 -13.37 -14.43 -15.00
C CYS A 712 -13.96 -14.25 -13.59
N MET A 713 -15.15 -13.65 -13.47
CA MET A 713 -15.85 -13.55 -12.19
C MET A 713 -16.18 -14.94 -11.62
N GLY A 714 -16.70 -15.85 -12.45
CA GLY A 714 -16.99 -17.22 -12.03
C GLY A 714 -15.75 -17.99 -11.58
N LEU A 715 -14.65 -17.92 -12.33
CA LEU A 715 -13.36 -18.53 -11.97
C LEU A 715 -12.78 -17.92 -10.67
N GLY A 716 -12.93 -16.60 -10.50
CA GLY A 716 -12.51 -15.93 -9.29
C GLY A 716 -13.29 -16.40 -8.06
N ILE A 717 -14.62 -16.46 -8.14
CA ILE A 717 -15.49 -16.91 -7.04
C ILE A 717 -15.21 -18.38 -6.70
N ALA A 718 -14.98 -19.23 -7.70
CA ALA A 718 -14.64 -20.63 -7.51
C ALA A 718 -13.24 -20.85 -6.90
N SER A 719 -12.36 -19.83 -6.96
CA SER A 719 -11.05 -19.84 -6.31
C SER A 719 -11.10 -19.31 -4.87
N LYS A 720 -11.85 -18.23 -4.61
CA LYS A 720 -12.04 -17.64 -3.27
C LYS A 720 -13.31 -16.77 -3.23
N TRP A 721 -14.09 -16.83 -2.16
CA TRP A 721 -15.36 -16.08 -2.04
C TRP A 721 -15.21 -14.55 -2.12
N THR A 722 -14.03 -14.02 -1.85
CA THR A 722 -13.76 -12.57 -2.02
C THR A 722 -14.05 -12.08 -3.44
N GLY A 723 -14.11 -12.96 -4.44
CA GLY A 723 -14.57 -12.66 -5.79
C GLY A 723 -16.00 -12.11 -5.85
N ILE A 724 -16.88 -12.46 -4.90
CA ILE A 724 -18.24 -11.91 -4.82
C ILE A 724 -18.23 -10.41 -4.55
N TYR A 725 -17.35 -9.93 -3.66
CA TYR A 725 -17.23 -8.49 -3.36
C TYR A 725 -16.78 -7.71 -4.60
N ALA A 726 -15.82 -8.25 -5.33
CA ALA A 726 -15.41 -7.68 -6.60
C ALA A 726 -16.54 -7.71 -7.64
N GLY A 727 -17.37 -8.76 -7.66
CA GLY A 727 -18.59 -8.87 -8.48
C GLY A 727 -19.61 -7.76 -8.21
N CYS A 728 -19.78 -7.33 -6.95
CA CYS A 728 -20.63 -6.18 -6.61
C CYS A 728 -20.12 -4.89 -7.29
N GLY A 729 -18.80 -4.68 -7.33
CA GLY A 729 -18.20 -3.55 -8.05
C GLY A 729 -18.47 -3.59 -9.56
N LEU A 730 -18.43 -4.79 -10.17
CA LEU A 730 -18.79 -4.97 -11.60
C LEU A 730 -20.25 -4.60 -11.86
N ALA A 731 -21.17 -5.00 -10.96
CA ALA A 731 -22.59 -4.66 -11.07
C ALA A 731 -22.79 -3.14 -11.04
N LEU A 732 -22.10 -2.42 -10.14
CA LEU A 732 -22.16 -0.96 -10.07
C LEU A 732 -21.68 -0.32 -11.38
N LEU A 733 -20.57 -0.78 -11.96
CA LEU A 733 -20.04 -0.27 -13.24
C LEU A 733 -20.99 -0.57 -14.39
N PHE A 734 -21.54 -1.79 -14.46
CA PHE A 734 -22.49 -2.20 -15.47
C PHE A 734 -23.75 -1.32 -15.45
N PHE A 735 -24.40 -1.16 -14.30
CA PHE A 735 -25.60 -0.35 -14.16
C PHE A 735 -25.33 1.13 -14.38
N ALA A 736 -24.18 1.66 -13.98
CA ALA A 736 -23.76 3.02 -14.30
C ALA A 736 -23.59 3.23 -15.81
N HIS A 737 -23.00 2.25 -16.51
CA HIS A 737 -22.89 2.26 -17.96
C HIS A 737 -24.28 2.19 -18.64
N LEU A 738 -25.16 1.32 -18.18
CA LEU A 738 -26.51 1.19 -18.70
C LEU A 738 -27.33 2.46 -18.47
N LEU A 739 -27.19 3.10 -17.30
CA LEU A 739 -27.80 4.41 -17.01
C LEU A 739 -27.29 5.48 -17.97
N ARG A 740 -26.01 5.48 -18.33
CA ARG A 740 -25.45 6.38 -19.36
C ARG A 740 -26.14 6.15 -20.71
N ARG A 741 -26.30 4.89 -21.14
CA ARG A 741 -27.03 4.56 -22.38
C ARG A 741 -28.50 5.01 -22.34
N TYR A 742 -29.16 4.88 -21.18
CA TYR A 742 -30.51 5.38 -20.96
C TYR A 742 -30.61 6.90 -21.07
N ARG A 743 -29.69 7.64 -20.51
CA ARG A 743 -29.64 9.10 -20.60
C ARG A 743 -29.42 9.58 -22.05
N GLU A 744 -28.62 8.85 -22.84
CA GLU A 744 -28.43 9.10 -24.28
C GLU A 744 -29.72 8.80 -25.08
N TYR A 745 -30.44 7.75 -24.72
CA TYR A 745 -31.77 7.47 -25.26
C TYR A 745 -32.76 8.60 -24.98
N LEU A 746 -32.78 9.15 -23.76
CA LEU A 746 -33.65 10.28 -23.41
C LEU A 746 -33.31 11.52 -24.25
N TYR A 747 -32.03 11.78 -24.47
CA TYR A 747 -31.59 12.89 -25.32
C TYR A 747 -32.04 12.71 -26.79
N ALA A 748 -31.80 11.51 -27.32
CA ALA A 748 -32.20 11.19 -28.71
C ALA A 748 -33.74 11.29 -28.90
N LYS A 749 -34.52 10.84 -27.93
CA LYS A 749 -35.97 10.93 -27.90
C LYS A 749 -36.48 12.40 -27.88
N ALA A 750 -35.74 13.28 -27.18
CA ALA A 750 -36.08 14.71 -27.13
C ALA A 750 -35.68 15.49 -28.40
N HIS A 751 -34.82 14.91 -29.27
CA HIS A 751 -34.33 15.56 -30.48
C HIS A 751 -34.53 14.66 -31.71
N PRO A 752 -35.75 14.32 -32.08
CA PRO A 752 -36.06 13.45 -33.23
C PRO A 752 -35.56 14.04 -34.53
N GLY A 753 -35.11 13.18 -35.45
CA GLY A 753 -34.67 13.61 -36.80
C GLY A 753 -33.28 14.24 -36.86
N LYS A 754 -32.54 14.30 -35.71
CA LYS A 754 -31.15 14.77 -35.67
C LYS A 754 -30.17 13.60 -35.64
N SER A 755 -28.90 13.89 -35.89
CA SER A 755 -27.76 13.00 -35.74
C SER A 755 -26.73 13.70 -34.85
N THR A 756 -26.09 12.95 -33.94
CA THR A 756 -25.00 13.42 -33.08
C THR A 756 -23.86 12.41 -33.11
N ASN A 757 -22.63 12.87 -33.36
CA ASN A 757 -21.43 12.01 -33.41
C ASN A 757 -21.58 10.82 -34.40
N GLY A 758 -22.25 11.02 -35.54
CA GLY A 758 -22.47 9.98 -36.52
C GLY A 758 -23.59 8.98 -36.22
N MET A 759 -24.31 9.15 -35.07
CA MET A 759 -25.41 8.29 -34.66
C MET A 759 -26.76 8.97 -34.88
N GLU A 760 -27.63 8.36 -35.68
CA GLU A 760 -28.99 8.85 -35.89
C GLU A 760 -29.86 8.63 -34.66
N HIS A 761 -30.56 9.67 -34.21
CA HIS A 761 -31.37 9.60 -33.00
C HIS A 761 -32.53 8.59 -33.11
N GLN A 762 -33.12 8.44 -34.28
CA GLN A 762 -34.17 7.43 -34.51
C GLN A 762 -33.65 6.01 -34.28
N GLN A 763 -32.41 5.71 -34.70
CA GLN A 763 -31.81 4.40 -34.48
C GLN A 763 -31.49 4.17 -33.01
N ILE A 764 -31.04 5.19 -32.24
CA ILE A 764 -30.80 5.10 -30.80
C ILE A 764 -32.11 4.75 -30.09
N VAL A 765 -33.21 5.47 -30.41
CA VAL A 765 -34.52 5.23 -29.81
C VAL A 765 -35.04 3.83 -30.09
N LYS A 766 -34.81 3.31 -31.31
CA LYS A 766 -35.20 1.95 -31.67
C LYS A 766 -34.35 0.86 -31.02
N LYS A 767 -33.02 1.06 -30.97
CA LYS A 767 -32.05 0.07 -30.45
C LYS A 767 -32.10 -0.07 -28.92
N PHE A 768 -32.31 1.00 -28.19
CA PHE A 768 -32.16 0.99 -26.72
C PHE A 768 -33.00 -0.10 -26.03
N PRO A 769 -34.33 -0.21 -26.23
CA PRO A 769 -35.13 -1.23 -25.55
C PRO A 769 -34.71 -2.66 -25.89
N ASP A 770 -34.55 -2.96 -27.17
CA ASP A 770 -34.17 -4.30 -27.67
C ASP A 770 -32.76 -4.70 -27.20
N TYR A 771 -31.79 -3.80 -27.33
CA TYR A 771 -30.40 -4.09 -26.95
C TYR A 771 -30.21 -4.18 -25.42
N THR A 772 -30.98 -3.39 -24.66
CA THR A 772 -30.97 -3.50 -23.19
C THR A 772 -31.48 -4.87 -22.71
N VAL A 773 -32.64 -5.33 -23.25
CA VAL A 773 -33.19 -6.64 -22.89
C VAL A 773 -32.19 -7.74 -23.25
N LYS A 774 -31.65 -7.75 -24.46
CA LYS A 774 -30.67 -8.73 -24.92
C LYS A 774 -29.37 -8.71 -24.08
N THR A 775 -28.96 -7.53 -23.63
CA THR A 775 -27.77 -7.40 -22.77
C THR A 775 -28.03 -7.94 -21.36
N ILE A 776 -29.21 -7.67 -20.78
CA ILE A 776 -29.58 -8.21 -19.47
C ILE A 776 -29.71 -9.75 -19.53
N ASP A 777 -30.34 -10.28 -20.58
CA ASP A 777 -30.46 -11.73 -20.81
C ASP A 777 -29.09 -12.39 -20.95
N PHE A 778 -28.18 -11.77 -21.71
CA PHE A 778 -26.80 -12.20 -21.80
C PHE A 778 -26.08 -12.16 -20.41
N CYS A 779 -26.34 -11.13 -19.61
CA CYS A 779 -25.78 -11.03 -18.26
C CYS A 779 -26.31 -12.13 -17.32
N LEU A 780 -27.59 -12.48 -17.40
CA LEU A 780 -28.14 -13.58 -16.62
C LEU A 780 -27.42 -14.91 -16.93
N THR A 781 -27.09 -15.13 -18.20
CA THR A 781 -26.31 -16.31 -18.61
C THR A 781 -24.88 -16.24 -18.08
N PHE A 782 -24.16 -15.15 -18.34
CA PHE A 782 -22.70 -15.09 -18.10
C PHE A 782 -22.29 -14.63 -16.68
N PHE A 783 -23.17 -13.99 -15.93
CA PHE A 783 -22.89 -13.58 -14.53
C PHE A 783 -23.66 -14.38 -13.47
N VAL A 784 -24.57 -15.29 -13.89
CA VAL A 784 -25.29 -16.18 -12.97
C VAL A 784 -25.08 -17.64 -13.36
N LEU A 785 -25.55 -18.06 -14.54
CA LEU A 785 -25.52 -19.48 -14.92
C LEU A 785 -24.11 -20.01 -15.14
N VAL A 786 -23.28 -19.33 -15.93
CA VAL A 786 -21.90 -19.75 -16.21
C VAL A 786 -21.04 -19.80 -14.94
N PRO A 787 -21.03 -18.76 -14.05
CA PRO A 787 -20.37 -18.86 -12.76
C PRO A 787 -20.84 -20.01 -11.88
N ALA A 788 -22.15 -20.27 -11.82
CA ALA A 788 -22.71 -21.41 -11.07
C ALA A 788 -22.21 -22.75 -11.59
N VAL A 789 -22.14 -22.92 -12.92
CA VAL A 789 -21.60 -24.16 -13.55
C VAL A 789 -20.11 -24.29 -13.26
N ILE A 790 -19.31 -23.21 -13.41
CA ILE A 790 -17.87 -23.23 -13.08
C ILE A 790 -17.67 -23.61 -11.62
N TYR A 791 -18.45 -23.02 -10.73
CA TYR A 791 -18.38 -23.29 -9.29
C TYR A 791 -18.69 -24.76 -8.98
N LEU A 792 -19.78 -25.32 -9.53
CA LEU A 792 -20.15 -26.73 -9.35
C LEU A 792 -19.06 -27.65 -9.90
N LEU A 793 -18.54 -27.39 -11.10
CA LEU A 793 -17.52 -28.23 -11.71
C LEU A 793 -16.19 -28.20 -10.94
N SER A 794 -15.89 -27.12 -10.23
CA SER A 794 -14.69 -27.05 -9.38
C SER A 794 -14.68 -28.07 -8.25
N TYR A 795 -15.84 -28.61 -7.87
CA TYR A 795 -15.97 -29.66 -6.83
C TYR A 795 -15.74 -31.10 -7.35
N LEU A 796 -15.41 -31.28 -8.62
CA LEU A 796 -15.15 -32.64 -9.16
C LEU A 796 -14.04 -33.40 -8.42
N PRO A 797 -12.85 -32.80 -8.13
CA PRO A 797 -11.80 -33.49 -7.40
C PRO A 797 -11.94 -33.42 -5.86
N PHE A 798 -12.92 -32.66 -5.35
CA PHE A 798 -13.16 -32.56 -3.91
C PHE A 798 -13.78 -33.84 -3.39
N VAL A 799 -13.15 -34.49 -2.41
CA VAL A 799 -13.61 -35.75 -1.83
C VAL A 799 -14.21 -35.53 -0.45
N ASP A 800 -15.46 -35.90 -0.27
CA ASP A 800 -16.16 -36.01 1.01
C ASP A 800 -16.86 -37.39 1.05
N ASN A 801 -16.36 -38.28 1.90
CA ASN A 801 -16.86 -39.64 2.00
C ASN A 801 -18.30 -39.70 2.52
N SER A 802 -18.72 -38.72 3.32
CA SER A 802 -20.08 -38.64 3.86
C SER A 802 -21.10 -38.14 2.84
N HIS A 803 -20.65 -37.40 1.81
CA HIS A 803 -21.49 -36.79 0.79
C HIS A 803 -20.93 -37.04 -0.62
N PRO A 804 -21.16 -38.28 -1.17
CA PRO A 804 -20.56 -38.69 -2.44
C PRO A 804 -21.13 -37.98 -3.67
N GLY A 805 -22.32 -37.38 -3.58
CA GLY A 805 -22.97 -36.65 -4.66
C GLY A 805 -22.32 -35.30 -4.91
N LEU A 806 -21.99 -34.92 -6.18
CA LEU A 806 -21.31 -33.66 -6.52
C LEU A 806 -22.05 -32.42 -6.00
N PHE A 807 -23.36 -32.38 -6.15
CA PHE A 807 -24.18 -31.24 -5.71
C PHE A 807 -24.31 -31.19 -4.17
N ASP A 808 -24.46 -32.37 -3.55
CA ASP A 808 -24.62 -32.52 -2.12
C ASP A 808 -23.34 -32.08 -1.37
N ARG A 809 -22.19 -32.62 -1.76
CA ARG A 809 -20.91 -32.23 -1.16
C ARG A 809 -20.57 -30.73 -1.38
N MET A 810 -20.93 -30.13 -2.53
CA MET A 810 -20.81 -28.71 -2.74
C MET A 810 -21.67 -27.94 -1.73
N LEU A 811 -22.96 -28.25 -1.58
CA LEU A 811 -23.85 -27.54 -0.65
C LEU A 811 -23.44 -27.70 0.80
N THR A 812 -23.05 -28.90 1.21
CA THR A 812 -22.54 -29.18 2.57
C THR A 812 -21.30 -28.35 2.84
N ASN A 813 -20.36 -28.32 1.91
CA ASN A 813 -19.15 -27.51 2.08
C ASN A 813 -19.44 -25.99 2.11
N GLN A 814 -20.48 -25.48 1.37
CA GLN A 814 -20.91 -24.08 1.51
C GLN A 814 -21.34 -23.77 2.95
N THR A 815 -22.11 -24.64 3.55
CA THR A 815 -22.58 -24.45 4.93
C THR A 815 -21.41 -24.50 5.91
N SER A 816 -20.49 -25.44 5.73
CA SER A 816 -19.27 -25.56 6.55
C SER A 816 -18.38 -24.32 6.43
N MET A 817 -18.11 -23.84 5.21
CA MET A 817 -17.35 -22.62 4.97
C MET A 817 -18.02 -21.39 5.62
N PHE A 818 -19.34 -21.24 5.46
CA PHE A 818 -20.06 -20.13 6.05
C PHE A 818 -19.99 -20.15 7.57
N ASN A 819 -20.22 -21.32 8.19
CA ASN A 819 -20.13 -21.49 9.64
C ASN A 819 -18.72 -21.19 10.16
N TYR A 820 -17.69 -21.70 9.49
CA TYR A 820 -16.30 -21.42 9.82
C TYR A 820 -16.02 -19.91 9.82
N HIS A 821 -16.29 -19.22 8.71
CA HIS A 821 -15.96 -17.80 8.59
C HIS A 821 -16.84 -16.88 9.46
N SER A 822 -18.09 -17.26 9.74
CA SER A 822 -18.97 -16.47 10.62
C SER A 822 -18.69 -16.66 12.10
N GLY A 823 -18.15 -17.80 12.48
CA GLY A 823 -17.79 -18.15 13.87
C GLY A 823 -16.32 -17.88 14.22
N LEU A 824 -15.51 -17.36 13.28
CA LEU A 824 -14.08 -17.16 13.50
C LEU A 824 -13.82 -15.97 14.42
N GLU A 825 -13.43 -16.22 15.67
CA GLU A 825 -13.00 -15.23 16.66
C GLU A 825 -11.48 -15.22 16.88
N ALA A 826 -10.73 -15.74 15.93
CA ALA A 826 -9.29 -15.87 16.06
C ALA A 826 -8.62 -14.49 16.14
N THR A 827 -7.87 -14.26 17.22
CA THR A 827 -6.97 -13.12 17.38
C THR A 827 -5.56 -13.54 17.02
N HIS A 828 -4.87 -12.76 16.22
CA HIS A 828 -3.47 -12.98 15.90
C HIS A 828 -2.63 -11.84 16.48
N PRO A 829 -1.56 -12.09 17.24
CA PRO A 829 -0.76 -11.05 17.89
C PRO A 829 -0.09 -10.11 16.85
N TYR A 830 0.10 -10.58 15.62
CA TYR A 830 0.65 -9.82 14.51
C TYR A 830 -0.43 -9.24 13.56
N SER A 831 -1.69 -9.19 13.99
CA SER A 831 -2.77 -8.62 13.17
C SER A 831 -2.59 -7.12 12.97
N SER A 832 -3.10 -6.60 11.85
CA SER A 832 -3.13 -5.17 11.54
C SER A 832 -4.55 -4.72 11.15
N SER A 833 -4.93 -3.52 11.59
CA SER A 833 -6.21 -2.91 11.20
C SER A 833 -6.13 -2.39 9.77
N TRP A 834 -7.26 -2.38 9.04
CA TRP A 834 -7.34 -1.98 7.63
C TRP A 834 -6.76 -0.59 7.34
N TYR A 835 -6.84 0.35 8.27
CA TYR A 835 -6.28 1.71 8.14
C TYR A 835 -4.75 1.76 8.28
N GLN A 836 -4.12 0.69 8.74
CA GLN A 836 -2.67 0.55 8.84
C GLN A 836 -2.04 0.03 7.53
N TRP A 837 -2.85 -0.57 6.64
CA TRP A 837 -2.36 -1.16 5.39
C TRP A 837 -1.70 -0.15 4.43
N PRO A 838 -2.25 1.07 4.21
CA PRO A 838 -1.61 2.04 3.31
C PRO A 838 -0.21 2.48 3.76
N THR A 839 0.09 2.35 5.05
CA THR A 839 1.37 2.76 5.64
C THR A 839 2.27 1.58 5.98
N MET A 840 1.81 0.34 5.71
CA MET A 840 2.55 -0.91 5.97
C MET A 840 3.12 -0.98 7.40
N VAL A 841 2.35 -0.56 8.41
CA VAL A 841 2.77 -0.55 9.83
C VAL A 841 3.18 -1.95 10.30
N ARG A 842 2.47 -2.96 9.82
CA ARG A 842 2.84 -4.38 10.00
C ARG A 842 2.74 -5.06 8.64
N PRO A 843 3.86 -5.28 7.92
CA PRO A 843 3.87 -6.08 6.70
C PRO A 843 3.48 -7.53 7.02
N ILE A 844 2.94 -8.26 6.06
CA ILE A 844 2.60 -9.67 6.25
C ILE A 844 3.88 -10.45 6.51
N TRP A 845 3.89 -11.24 7.57
CA TRP A 845 5.01 -12.11 7.90
C TRP A 845 4.80 -13.48 7.23
N TYR A 846 5.44 -13.69 6.09
CA TYR A 846 5.32 -14.94 5.34
C TYR A 846 6.28 -16.04 5.82
N TYR A 847 7.53 -15.67 6.12
CA TYR A 847 8.58 -16.62 6.44
C TYR A 847 9.59 -16.00 7.40
N SER A 848 10.05 -16.79 8.37
CA SER A 848 11.20 -16.48 9.22
C SER A 848 12.23 -17.58 9.05
N GLY A 849 13.28 -17.30 8.28
CA GLY A 849 14.46 -18.17 8.30
C GLY A 849 15.18 -17.96 9.63
N TYR A 850 15.32 -18.99 10.44
CA TYR A 850 16.29 -18.95 11.52
C TYR A 850 17.67 -18.82 10.87
N LEU A 851 18.16 -17.60 10.84
CA LEU A 851 19.58 -17.37 10.61
C LEU A 851 20.28 -17.98 11.82
N THR A 852 20.74 -19.20 11.68
CA THR A 852 21.65 -19.82 12.66
C THR A 852 22.79 -18.86 13.01
N ASP A 853 23.67 -19.05 13.73
CA ASP A 853 24.89 -18.37 14.15
C ASP A 853 25.12 -16.90 13.74
N ALA A 854 24.75 -16.47 12.52
CA ALA A 854 24.88 -15.08 12.08
C ALA A 854 23.98 -14.09 12.83
N VAL A 855 22.78 -14.51 13.27
CA VAL A 855 21.91 -13.68 14.15
C VAL A 855 22.45 -13.70 15.58
N LYS A 856 23.08 -14.79 16.01
CA LYS A 856 23.76 -14.86 17.33
C LYS A 856 25.01 -13.98 17.36
N GLU A 857 25.62 -13.68 16.21
CA GLU A 857 26.78 -12.80 16.06
C GLU A 857 26.39 -11.32 15.88
N GLY A 858 25.12 -10.95 16.02
CA GLY A 858 24.65 -9.55 16.00
C GLY A 858 24.48 -8.93 14.61
N ILE A 859 24.37 -9.74 13.56
CA ILE A 859 23.95 -9.29 12.22
C ILE A 859 22.44 -9.46 12.13
N SER A 860 21.69 -8.56 12.73
CA SER A 860 20.23 -8.46 12.61
C SER A 860 19.84 -7.44 11.54
#